data_4a30b611139725d15c59da9cf1648483
#
_entry.id   4a30b611139725d15c59da9cf1648483
#
_cell.length_a   1.000
_cell.length_b   1.000
_cell.length_c   1.000
_cell.angle_alpha   90.00
_cell.angle_beta   90.00
_cell.angle_gamma   90.00
#
_symmetry.space_group_name_H-M   'P 1'
#
loop_
_entity.id
_entity.type
_entity.pdbx_description
1 polymer ?
#
loop_
_entity_poly.entity_id
_entity_poly.type
_entity_poly.pdbx_seq_one_letter_code
_entity_poly.pdbx_strand_id
1 'polypeptide(L)'
;MSQITLTFPDGNQRNYDAGVTASDVAASIATSLAKKAISATVNGAHYDLAWPIDADATIAINTLKDETPALELIRHDLAHIMARAVQEIWPDVKVTIGPVIENGWYYDFDRAEPFSPEDLGAIEKKMRDIIAARDPVRTETWDRDRAIQYYRDNNEPYKVELVEAIPADQQIRMYWHGDWQDLCRGPHLQHTGQVPADGFKLMNVAGAYWRGDSSRAQLQRIYGVAFQNKEQLKAYLTMLEEAAKRDHRKLGREMDLFHMQEEAPGQIFWHPNGWKIYTTLQDYMRRQQTRGGYVEVNTPQVVDRKLWEASGHWEKYQENMFIVEVDEEHAREKAVNALKPMNCPCHVQVYNQGLKSYRDLPLRMAEFGSCNRYEPSGALHGIMRVRGFTQDDAHIFCTEDQIEAETKRFIEFLSNVYRDLGFESFQIKFSDRPEKRAGSDAVWDKAENALKTATQAAGYEFELNPGEGAFYGPKLEFVLTDAIGRDWQCGTLQVDFVLPERLDANYIGTDGNKHRPVMLHRAVLGSFERFIGILIESFAGKLPFWLAPRQVVVAAIVSDADDYCREVVAALQARGIRAELDLRNEKINYKVREHSLGKVPVILACGMKEVEQRTVSLRRLGENKTSVVDLSQVVTDLAGESVPPDMKVLL
;
A
#
# COMPACT_ATOMS: atom_id res chain seq x y z
N MET A 1 19.51 50.34 -1.62
CA MET A 1 19.28 48.90 -1.44
C MET A 1 19.36 48.26 -2.79
N SER A 2 19.89 47.06 -2.93
CA SER A 2 19.89 46.32 -4.20
C SER A 2 18.46 45.98 -4.59
N GLN A 3 18.09 46.17 -5.85
CA GLN A 3 16.79 45.75 -6.33
C GLN A 3 16.82 44.29 -6.79
N ILE A 4 15.75 43.58 -6.57
CA ILE A 4 15.53 42.19 -7.02
C ILE A 4 14.27 42.15 -7.90
N THR A 5 14.25 41.17 -8.81
CA THR A 5 13.13 40.94 -9.72
C THR A 5 12.37 39.69 -9.29
N LEU A 6 11.09 39.82 -9.00
CA LEU A 6 10.21 38.69 -8.69
C LEU A 6 9.32 38.38 -9.89
N THR A 7 9.34 37.11 -10.32
CA THR A 7 8.53 36.58 -11.44
C THR A 7 7.32 35.83 -10.89
N PHE A 8 6.12 36.23 -11.28
CA PHE A 8 4.85 35.65 -10.84
C PHE A 8 4.41 34.48 -11.76
N PRO A 9 3.43 33.65 -11.34
CA PRO A 9 2.97 32.50 -12.12
C PRO A 9 2.40 32.84 -13.51
N ASP A 10 1.92 34.05 -13.70
CA ASP A 10 1.42 34.58 -14.99
C ASP A 10 2.55 35.10 -15.92
N GLY A 11 3.82 34.96 -15.51
CA GLY A 11 5.00 35.45 -16.22
C GLY A 11 5.30 36.95 -16.03
N ASN A 12 4.44 37.68 -15.31
CA ASN A 12 4.70 39.08 -15.01
C ASN A 12 5.88 39.21 -14.03
N GLN A 13 6.66 40.31 -14.23
CA GLN A 13 7.80 40.64 -13.37
C GLN A 13 7.57 41.97 -12.65
N ARG A 14 7.99 42.04 -11.39
CA ARG A 14 8.01 43.28 -10.61
C ARG A 14 9.32 43.42 -9.85
N ASN A 15 9.81 44.64 -9.73
CA ASN A 15 11.02 44.95 -8.98
C ASN A 15 10.66 45.38 -7.55
N TYR A 16 11.42 44.85 -6.58
CA TYR A 16 11.33 45.17 -5.17
C TYR A 16 12.71 45.43 -4.58
N ASP A 17 12.79 46.05 -3.45
CA ASP A 17 14.05 46.17 -2.71
C ASP A 17 14.39 44.79 -2.11
N ALA A 18 15.67 44.42 -2.10
CA ALA A 18 16.15 43.21 -1.44
C ALA A 18 15.79 43.24 0.06
N GLY A 19 15.35 42.11 0.58
CA GLY A 19 14.79 41.98 1.92
C GLY A 19 13.27 42.14 1.98
N VAL A 20 12.60 42.32 0.83
CA VAL A 20 11.13 42.33 0.77
C VAL A 20 10.58 41.00 1.26
N THR A 21 9.50 41.03 2.05
CA THR A 21 8.84 39.80 2.52
C THR A 21 7.72 39.36 1.56
N ALA A 22 7.37 38.09 1.58
CA ALA A 22 6.23 37.61 0.78
C ALA A 22 4.92 38.26 1.23
N SER A 23 4.81 38.68 2.50
CA SER A 23 3.68 39.48 3.03
C SER A 23 3.59 40.85 2.34
N ASP A 24 4.74 41.55 2.19
CA ASP A 24 4.78 42.88 1.53
C ASP A 24 4.43 42.72 0.05
N VAL A 25 4.92 41.68 -0.60
CA VAL A 25 4.58 41.36 -1.99
C VAL A 25 3.07 41.15 -2.13
N ALA A 26 2.46 40.32 -1.28
CA ALA A 26 1.01 40.10 -1.28
C ALA A 26 0.21 41.41 -1.08
N ALA A 27 0.67 42.27 -0.17
CA ALA A 27 0.05 43.57 0.11
C ALA A 27 0.17 44.52 -1.10
N SER A 28 1.30 44.49 -1.81
CA SER A 28 1.51 45.30 -3.03
C SER A 28 0.62 44.89 -4.20
N ILE A 29 0.17 43.65 -4.22
CA ILE A 29 -0.74 43.11 -5.25
C ILE A 29 -2.19 43.54 -4.91
N ALA A 30 -2.66 43.18 -3.71
CA ALA A 30 -3.98 43.53 -3.24
C ALA A 30 -4.10 43.35 -1.72
N THR A 31 -4.75 44.29 -1.03
CA THR A 31 -5.06 44.20 0.41
C THR A 31 -5.89 42.94 0.75
N SER A 32 -6.76 42.50 -0.17
CA SER A 32 -7.57 41.31 0.00
C SER A 32 -6.72 40.02 -0.10
N LEU A 33 -5.64 40.01 -0.89
CA LEU A 33 -4.69 38.90 -1.01
C LEU A 33 -3.85 38.81 0.26
N ALA A 34 -3.31 39.93 0.75
CA ALA A 34 -2.52 39.97 1.98
C ALA A 34 -3.26 39.36 3.19
N LYS A 35 -4.59 39.64 3.28
CA LYS A 35 -5.45 39.09 4.35
C LYS A 35 -5.72 37.58 4.22
N LYS A 36 -5.59 37.03 3.03
CA LYS A 36 -5.88 35.59 2.74
C LYS A 36 -4.61 34.76 2.57
N ALA A 37 -3.47 35.41 2.42
CA ALA A 37 -2.19 34.74 2.27
C ALA A 37 -1.86 33.93 3.53
N ILE A 38 -1.33 32.73 3.31
CA ILE A 38 -0.90 31.82 4.38
C ILE A 38 0.60 31.52 4.28
N SER A 39 1.16 31.49 3.07
CA SER A 39 2.57 31.29 2.76
C SER A 39 2.88 31.76 1.35
N ALA A 40 4.11 31.56 0.90
CA ALA A 40 4.48 31.69 -0.50
C ALA A 40 5.21 30.43 -0.98
N THR A 41 5.28 30.26 -2.30
CA THR A 41 6.21 29.33 -2.95
C THR A 41 7.26 30.17 -3.64
N VAL A 42 8.51 30.08 -3.21
CA VAL A 42 9.65 30.83 -3.76
C VAL A 42 10.63 29.85 -4.38
N ASN A 43 10.90 29.97 -5.68
CA ASN A 43 11.73 29.03 -6.44
C ASN A 43 11.34 27.57 -6.25
N GLY A 44 10.04 27.29 -6.15
CA GLY A 44 9.49 25.94 -5.94
C GLY A 44 9.51 25.46 -4.49
N ALA A 45 10.12 26.20 -3.56
CA ALA A 45 10.15 25.84 -2.14
C ALA A 45 9.05 26.57 -1.35
N HIS A 46 8.49 25.91 -0.33
CA HIS A 46 7.50 26.48 0.58
C HIS A 46 8.17 27.52 1.49
N TYR A 47 7.59 28.71 1.57
CA TYR A 47 8.25 29.89 2.14
C TYR A 47 7.31 30.64 3.09
N ASP A 48 7.84 31.03 4.26
CA ASP A 48 7.08 31.80 5.24
C ASP A 48 6.82 33.21 4.74
N LEU A 49 5.66 33.77 5.07
CA LEU A 49 5.30 35.14 4.65
C LEU A 49 6.21 36.22 5.27
N ALA A 50 6.81 35.94 6.42
CA ALA A 50 7.68 36.87 7.13
C ALA A 50 9.16 36.81 6.72
N TRP A 51 9.56 35.81 5.92
CA TRP A 51 10.97 35.67 5.56
C TRP A 51 11.38 36.64 4.45
N PRO A 52 12.58 37.24 4.54
CA PRO A 52 13.09 38.16 3.54
C PRO A 52 13.50 37.42 2.26
N ILE A 53 13.26 38.04 1.11
CA ILE A 53 13.69 37.59 -0.21
C ILE A 53 14.80 38.53 -0.67
N ASP A 54 16.02 38.00 -0.83
CA ASP A 54 17.22 38.80 -1.03
C ASP A 54 17.79 38.71 -2.46
N ALA A 55 17.21 37.89 -3.33
CA ALA A 55 17.67 37.66 -4.70
C ALA A 55 16.47 37.49 -5.66
N ASP A 56 16.74 37.57 -6.96
CA ASP A 56 15.76 37.30 -8.01
C ASP A 56 15.17 35.91 -7.82
N ALA A 57 13.83 35.82 -7.92
CA ALA A 57 13.12 34.57 -7.66
C ALA A 57 11.80 34.49 -8.42
N THR A 58 11.31 33.27 -8.59
CA THR A 58 9.88 33.04 -8.86
C THR A 58 9.11 33.05 -7.56
N ILE A 59 7.90 33.64 -7.56
CA ILE A 59 7.06 33.71 -6.36
C ILE A 59 5.59 33.45 -6.69
N ALA A 60 4.94 32.59 -5.91
CA ALA A 60 3.48 32.44 -5.87
C ALA A 60 2.99 32.63 -4.44
N ILE A 61 1.94 33.42 -4.26
CA ILE A 61 1.32 33.62 -2.93
C ILE A 61 0.25 32.54 -2.72
N ASN A 62 0.41 31.74 -1.68
CA ASN A 62 -0.51 30.65 -1.34
C ASN A 62 -1.61 31.13 -0.39
N THR A 63 -2.80 30.59 -0.57
CA THR A 63 -3.98 30.84 0.28
C THR A 63 -4.57 29.50 0.75
N LEU A 64 -5.55 29.50 1.64
CA LEU A 64 -6.24 28.27 2.06
C LEU A 64 -6.94 27.53 0.91
N LYS A 65 -7.04 28.11 -0.28
CA LYS A 65 -7.58 27.44 -1.47
C LYS A 65 -6.55 26.57 -2.20
N ASP A 66 -5.28 26.82 -1.96
CA ASP A 66 -4.19 26.06 -2.54
C ASP A 66 -3.94 24.84 -1.66
N GLU A 67 -4.63 23.73 -1.97
CA GLU A 67 -4.86 22.58 -1.07
C GLU A 67 -3.56 22.01 -0.49
N THR A 68 -2.58 21.71 -1.31
CA THR A 68 -1.33 21.07 -0.87
C THR A 68 -0.56 21.94 0.13
N PRO A 69 -0.17 23.19 -0.18
CA PRO A 69 0.55 24.03 0.77
C PRO A 69 -0.29 24.42 1.99
N ALA A 70 -1.63 24.52 1.82
CA ALA A 70 -2.51 24.83 2.95
C ALA A 70 -2.57 23.67 3.96
N LEU A 71 -2.74 22.44 3.49
CA LEU A 71 -2.78 21.27 4.37
C LEU A 71 -1.44 21.02 5.06
N GLU A 72 -0.33 21.23 4.38
CA GLU A 72 1.01 21.12 4.99
C GLU A 72 1.15 22.08 6.18
N LEU A 73 0.78 23.36 5.99
CA LEU A 73 0.82 24.36 7.06
C LEU A 73 -0.16 24.05 8.20
N ILE A 74 -1.42 23.73 7.88
CA ILE A 74 -2.43 23.39 8.89
C ILE A 74 -1.94 22.23 9.78
N ARG A 75 -1.37 21.18 9.18
CA ARG A 75 -0.84 20.02 9.90
C ARG A 75 0.37 20.37 10.73
N HIS A 76 1.25 21.22 10.20
CA HIS A 76 2.43 21.70 10.91
C HIS A 76 2.07 22.56 12.12
N ASP A 77 1.19 23.54 11.94
CA ASP A 77 0.70 24.36 13.05
C ASP A 77 -0.06 23.54 14.09
N LEU A 78 -0.84 22.53 13.68
CA LEU A 78 -1.51 21.62 14.61
C LEU A 78 -0.52 20.77 15.43
N ALA A 79 0.65 20.43 14.89
CA ALA A 79 1.71 19.79 15.67
C ALA A 79 2.19 20.70 16.81
N HIS A 80 2.45 21.98 16.53
CA HIS A 80 2.84 22.96 17.54
C HIS A 80 1.71 23.28 18.52
N ILE A 81 0.46 23.46 18.02
CA ILE A 81 -0.72 23.69 18.87
C ILE A 81 -0.96 22.50 19.81
N MET A 82 -0.73 21.27 19.35
CA MET A 82 -0.83 20.08 20.19
C MET A 82 0.27 20.05 21.24
N ALA A 83 1.52 20.34 20.88
CA ALA A 83 2.64 20.39 21.82
C ALA A 83 2.41 21.46 22.90
N ARG A 84 1.96 22.65 22.50
CA ARG A 84 1.54 23.72 23.42
C ARG A 84 0.39 23.26 24.32
N ALA A 85 -0.65 22.66 23.77
CA ALA A 85 -1.79 22.18 24.55
C ALA A 85 -1.39 21.16 25.61
N VAL A 86 -0.49 20.22 25.26
CA VAL A 86 0.02 19.21 26.19
C VAL A 86 0.82 19.87 27.32
N GLN A 87 1.73 20.79 27.02
CA GLN A 87 2.52 21.47 28.05
C GLN A 87 1.70 22.44 28.91
N GLU A 88 0.66 23.06 28.36
CA GLU A 88 -0.27 23.89 29.16
C GLU A 88 -1.15 23.05 30.11
N ILE A 89 -1.42 21.78 29.80
CA ILE A 89 -2.15 20.86 30.68
C ILE A 89 -1.18 20.18 31.67
N TRP A 90 -0.01 19.75 31.17
CA TRP A 90 1.03 19.07 31.98
C TRP A 90 2.40 19.74 31.76
N PRO A 91 2.75 20.75 32.59
CA PRO A 91 3.96 21.56 32.40
C PRO A 91 5.29 20.77 32.49
N ASP A 92 5.29 19.61 33.12
CA ASP A 92 6.49 18.78 33.29
C ASP A 92 6.80 17.91 32.05
N VAL A 93 5.86 17.79 31.10
CA VAL A 93 6.03 17.00 29.88
C VAL A 93 7.06 17.65 28.95
N LYS A 94 8.02 16.86 28.47
CA LYS A 94 9.04 17.32 27.52
C LYS A 94 8.56 17.08 26.09
N VAL A 95 8.76 18.08 25.27
CA VAL A 95 8.43 18.06 23.85
C VAL A 95 9.67 17.70 23.01
N THR A 96 9.47 16.96 21.93
CA THR A 96 10.58 16.53 21.08
C THR A 96 10.43 17.06 19.65
N ILE A 97 9.83 16.28 18.74
CA ILE A 97 9.59 16.64 17.35
C ILE A 97 8.15 16.26 16.93
N GLY A 98 7.60 17.02 15.99
CA GLY A 98 6.26 16.80 15.47
C GLY A 98 6.18 17.00 13.94
N PRO A 99 6.63 16.04 13.13
CA PRO A 99 6.58 16.15 11.68
C PRO A 99 5.17 15.98 11.13
N VAL A 100 4.93 16.60 9.98
CA VAL A 100 3.78 16.32 9.13
C VAL A 100 3.94 14.96 8.47
N ILE A 101 2.85 14.22 8.37
CA ILE A 101 2.74 12.95 7.67
C ILE A 101 1.56 13.00 6.70
N GLU A 102 1.39 11.95 5.88
CA GLU A 102 0.23 11.82 5.02
C GLU A 102 -1.07 11.91 5.84
N ASN A 103 -1.98 12.77 5.43
CA ASN A 103 -3.28 13.04 6.07
C ASN A 103 -3.24 13.61 7.49
N GLY A 104 -2.06 13.91 8.07
CA GLY A 104 -1.99 14.37 9.45
C GLY A 104 -0.59 14.74 9.93
N TRP A 105 -0.39 14.55 11.20
CA TRP A 105 0.87 14.79 11.89
C TRP A 105 0.99 13.86 13.10
N TYR A 106 2.16 13.83 13.72
CA TYR A 106 2.33 13.32 15.07
C TYR A 106 3.22 14.25 15.89
N TYR A 107 3.27 14.04 17.18
CA TYR A 107 4.27 14.67 18.06
C TYR A 107 4.68 13.67 19.15
N ASP A 108 5.98 13.65 19.47
CA ASP A 108 6.55 12.76 20.47
C ASP A 108 6.75 13.52 21.79
N PHE A 109 6.31 12.91 22.88
CA PHE A 109 6.34 13.45 24.23
C PHE A 109 7.08 12.52 25.18
N ASP A 110 7.89 13.09 26.07
CA ASP A 110 8.42 12.38 27.23
C ASP A 110 7.54 12.73 28.43
N ARG A 111 6.72 11.76 28.85
CA ARG A 111 5.81 11.84 30.00
C ARG A 111 5.92 10.56 30.81
N ALA A 112 6.05 10.70 32.14
CA ALA A 112 6.18 9.54 33.03
C ALA A 112 4.94 8.64 33.04
N GLU A 113 3.75 9.24 33.00
CA GLU A 113 2.48 8.51 32.94
C GLU A 113 1.99 8.33 31.50
N PRO A 114 1.44 7.16 31.11
CA PRO A 114 0.87 6.96 29.79
C PRO A 114 -0.31 7.89 29.53
N PHE A 115 -0.41 8.42 28.29
CA PHE A 115 -1.62 9.11 27.85
C PHE A 115 -2.76 8.13 27.71
N SER A 116 -3.93 8.52 28.23
CA SER A 116 -5.19 7.77 28.12
C SER A 116 -6.05 8.29 26.93
N PRO A 117 -7.07 7.54 26.50
CA PRO A 117 -8.05 8.05 25.53
C PRO A 117 -8.79 9.32 26.00
N GLU A 118 -9.01 9.46 27.31
CA GLU A 118 -9.64 10.63 27.92
C GLU A 118 -8.72 11.86 27.80
N ASP A 119 -7.41 11.69 27.93
CA ASP A 119 -6.41 12.75 27.76
C ASP A 119 -6.47 13.33 26.35
N LEU A 120 -6.69 12.49 25.30
CA LEU A 120 -6.84 12.98 23.93
C LEU A 120 -8.01 13.96 23.78
N GLY A 121 -9.12 13.67 24.44
CA GLY A 121 -10.28 14.59 24.46
C GLY A 121 -9.98 15.93 25.14
N ALA A 122 -9.21 15.90 26.24
CA ALA A 122 -8.77 17.10 26.95
C ALA A 122 -7.80 17.93 26.10
N ILE A 123 -6.84 17.27 25.44
CA ILE A 123 -5.88 17.91 24.53
C ILE A 123 -6.62 18.55 23.35
N GLU A 124 -7.55 17.84 22.67
CA GLU A 124 -8.33 18.40 21.57
C GLU A 124 -9.12 19.65 21.98
N LYS A 125 -9.74 19.62 23.16
CA LYS A 125 -10.46 20.79 23.68
C LYS A 125 -9.51 21.97 23.85
N LYS A 126 -8.36 21.73 24.48
CA LYS A 126 -7.34 22.77 24.69
C LYS A 126 -6.77 23.31 23.38
N MET A 127 -6.55 22.45 22.38
CA MET A 127 -6.15 22.85 21.03
C MET A 127 -7.18 23.79 20.40
N ARG A 128 -8.49 23.47 20.52
CA ARG A 128 -9.56 24.35 20.03
C ARG A 128 -9.61 25.70 20.76
N ASP A 129 -9.33 25.73 22.06
CA ASP A 129 -9.22 26.97 22.82
C ASP A 129 -8.07 27.86 22.32
N ILE A 130 -6.90 27.26 22.04
CA ILE A 130 -5.73 27.94 21.46
C ILE A 130 -6.03 28.48 20.05
N ILE A 131 -6.71 27.69 19.21
CA ILE A 131 -7.15 28.14 17.89
C ILE A 131 -8.12 29.34 18.00
N ALA A 132 -9.07 29.27 18.92
CA ALA A 132 -10.05 30.33 19.14
C ALA A 132 -9.41 31.62 19.67
N ALA A 133 -8.31 31.54 20.41
CA ALA A 133 -7.58 32.71 20.90
C ALA A 133 -6.94 33.53 19.77
N ARG A 134 -6.69 32.94 18.58
CA ARG A 134 -6.09 33.61 17.42
C ARG A 134 -4.75 34.26 17.73
N ASP A 135 -3.93 33.58 18.54
CA ASP A 135 -2.61 34.07 18.91
C ASP A 135 -1.73 34.28 17.68
N PRO A 136 -1.00 35.41 17.58
CA PRO A 136 -0.09 35.63 16.47
C PRO A 136 1.07 34.65 16.50
N VAL A 137 1.48 34.22 15.29
CA VAL A 137 2.71 33.43 15.10
C VAL A 137 3.81 34.40 14.66
N ARG A 138 4.95 34.34 15.35
CA ARG A 138 6.13 35.13 15.05
C ARG A 138 7.37 34.27 15.00
N THR A 139 8.37 34.65 14.20
CA THR A 139 9.64 33.94 14.08
C THR A 139 10.81 34.85 14.47
N GLU A 140 11.82 34.27 15.11
CA GLU A 140 13.09 34.92 15.42
C GLU A 140 14.25 33.99 15.04
N THR A 141 15.32 34.56 14.50
CA THR A 141 16.57 33.82 14.29
C THR A 141 17.47 34.05 15.48
N TRP A 142 17.94 32.96 16.10
CA TRP A 142 18.80 33.01 17.29
C TRP A 142 20.19 32.45 17.02
N ASP A 143 21.16 32.91 17.83
CA ASP A 143 22.47 32.27 17.93
C ASP A 143 22.31 30.90 18.57
N ARG A 144 23.19 29.95 18.19
CA ARG A 144 23.20 28.59 18.72
C ARG A 144 23.34 28.58 20.25
N ASP A 145 24.28 29.33 20.78
CA ASP A 145 24.55 29.37 22.22
C ASP A 145 23.36 29.92 23.01
N ARG A 146 22.70 30.97 22.46
CA ARG A 146 21.46 31.52 23.02
C ARG A 146 20.33 30.48 23.02
N ALA A 147 20.16 29.74 21.96
CA ALA A 147 19.11 28.73 21.87
C ALA A 147 19.37 27.56 22.83
N ILE A 148 20.61 27.07 22.89
CA ILE A 148 21.02 26.01 23.83
C ILE A 148 20.79 26.44 25.27
N GLN A 149 21.23 27.68 25.64
CA GLN A 149 21.08 28.17 27.01
C GLN A 149 19.61 28.31 27.39
N TYR A 150 18.79 28.84 26.48
CA TYR A 150 17.33 28.96 26.67
C TYR A 150 16.67 27.60 26.96
N TYR A 151 16.97 26.56 26.16
CA TYR A 151 16.39 25.25 26.38
C TYR A 151 16.95 24.52 27.63
N ARG A 152 18.18 24.78 28.01
CA ARG A 152 18.73 24.31 29.31
C ARG A 152 18.02 24.95 30.49
N ASP A 153 17.78 26.26 30.45
CA ASP A 153 17.12 26.99 31.52
C ASP A 153 15.64 26.57 31.67
N ASN A 154 15.02 26.15 30.59
CA ASN A 154 13.64 25.63 30.56
C ASN A 154 13.56 24.10 30.72
N ASN A 155 14.68 23.42 30.98
CA ASN A 155 14.74 21.97 31.17
C ASN A 155 14.15 21.17 30.00
N GLU A 156 14.49 21.55 28.74
CA GLU A 156 14.09 20.89 27.50
C GLU A 156 15.27 20.17 26.84
N PRO A 157 15.72 19.00 27.39
CA PRO A 157 16.97 18.33 26.97
C PRO A 157 16.91 17.86 25.49
N TYR A 158 15.76 17.45 25.00
CA TYR A 158 15.61 17.02 23.61
C TYR A 158 15.80 18.18 22.64
N LYS A 159 15.34 19.38 22.98
CA LYS A 159 15.55 20.59 22.17
C LYS A 159 17.01 21.03 22.17
N VAL A 160 17.72 20.87 23.29
CA VAL A 160 19.18 21.10 23.33
C VAL A 160 19.89 20.19 22.32
N GLU A 161 19.62 18.89 22.37
CA GLU A 161 20.23 17.92 21.44
C GLU A 161 19.87 18.21 19.96
N LEU A 162 18.65 18.67 19.70
CA LEU A 162 18.24 19.05 18.35
C LEU A 162 19.02 20.28 17.86
N VAL A 163 19.17 21.32 18.68
CA VAL A 163 19.95 22.52 18.32
C VAL A 163 21.41 22.17 18.07
N GLU A 164 22.00 21.32 18.91
CA GLU A 164 23.40 20.86 18.77
C GLU A 164 23.61 20.07 17.46
N ALA A 165 22.60 19.35 16.99
CA ALA A 165 22.63 18.55 15.76
C ALA A 165 22.42 19.36 14.46
N ILE A 166 21.96 20.61 14.53
CA ILE A 166 21.79 21.46 13.34
C ILE A 166 23.18 21.81 12.76
N PRO A 167 23.45 21.66 11.46
CA PRO A 167 24.71 22.06 10.83
C PRO A 167 25.05 23.53 11.11
N ALA A 168 26.35 23.85 11.16
CA ALA A 168 26.82 25.17 11.57
C ALA A 168 26.44 26.30 10.59
N ASP A 169 26.21 25.95 9.33
CA ASP A 169 25.80 26.84 8.24
C ASP A 169 24.30 27.10 8.19
N GLN A 170 23.49 26.38 9.00
CA GLN A 170 22.05 26.56 9.04
C GLN A 170 21.60 27.49 10.17
N GLN A 171 20.61 28.32 9.88
CA GLN A 171 19.99 29.23 10.84
C GLN A 171 19.12 28.48 11.84
N ILE A 172 19.17 28.89 13.10
CA ILE A 172 18.29 28.38 14.15
C ILE A 172 17.11 29.34 14.25
N ARG A 173 15.94 28.85 13.91
CA ARG A 173 14.69 29.62 13.94
C ARG A 173 13.82 29.17 15.09
N MET A 174 13.34 30.15 15.84
CA MET A 174 12.42 29.99 16.94
C MET A 174 11.05 30.53 16.50
N TYR A 175 10.02 29.73 16.68
CA TYR A 175 8.64 30.12 16.39
C TYR A 175 7.84 30.25 17.68
N TRP A 176 7.04 31.32 17.77
CA TRP A 176 6.22 31.67 18.90
C TRP A 176 4.75 31.61 18.52
N HIS A 177 3.96 30.86 19.25
CA HIS A 177 2.51 30.85 19.19
C HIS A 177 1.98 31.54 20.46
N GLY A 178 1.73 32.86 20.38
CA GLY A 178 1.54 33.66 21.57
C GLY A 178 2.81 33.71 22.43
N ASP A 179 2.73 33.21 23.67
CA ASP A 179 3.85 33.16 24.62
C ASP A 179 4.61 31.80 24.59
N TRP A 180 4.02 30.76 23.98
CA TRP A 180 4.64 29.45 23.82
C TRP A 180 5.54 29.43 22.57
N GLN A 181 6.67 28.73 22.69
CA GLN A 181 7.67 28.68 21.63
C GLN A 181 8.16 27.26 21.32
N ASP A 182 8.63 27.07 20.09
CA ASP A 182 9.30 25.85 19.66
C ASP A 182 10.41 26.11 18.63
N LEU A 183 11.39 25.19 18.58
CA LEU A 183 12.41 25.11 17.55
C LEU A 183 11.81 24.54 16.28
N CYS A 184 11.82 25.29 15.18
CA CYS A 184 11.22 24.83 13.94
C CYS A 184 11.90 25.45 12.71
N ARG A 185 11.84 24.72 11.58
CA ARG A 185 12.29 25.27 10.28
C ARG A 185 11.26 26.19 9.64
N GLY A 186 9.99 26.06 10.01
CA GLY A 186 8.86 26.73 9.36
C GLY A 186 8.57 26.13 7.96
N PRO A 187 7.72 26.76 7.14
CA PRO A 187 6.92 27.94 7.46
C PRO A 187 5.73 27.66 8.39
N HIS A 188 5.09 28.73 8.90
CA HIS A 188 3.90 28.68 9.74
C HIS A 188 2.81 29.63 9.26
N LEU A 189 1.58 29.43 9.74
CA LEU A 189 0.45 30.35 9.57
C LEU A 189 0.71 31.66 10.31
N GLN A 190 0.00 32.74 9.96
CA GLN A 190 0.17 34.04 10.62
C GLN A 190 -0.38 34.09 12.04
N HIS A 191 -1.40 33.31 12.34
CA HIS A 191 -1.99 33.18 13.67
C HIS A 191 -2.75 31.87 13.81
N THR A 192 -2.86 31.35 15.03
CA THR A 192 -3.49 30.06 15.32
C THR A 192 -4.93 29.92 14.80
N GLY A 193 -5.67 31.03 14.71
CA GLY A 193 -7.06 31.03 14.21
C GLY A 193 -7.22 30.84 12.70
N GLN A 194 -6.14 30.63 11.93
CA GLN A 194 -6.23 30.21 10.53
C GLN A 194 -6.39 28.69 10.40
N VAL A 195 -6.15 27.93 11.48
CA VAL A 195 -6.39 26.49 11.52
C VAL A 195 -7.90 26.20 11.64
N PRO A 196 -8.47 25.32 10.81
CA PRO A 196 -9.88 24.92 10.94
C PRO A 196 -10.12 24.14 12.25
N ALA A 197 -10.83 24.76 13.21
CA ALA A 197 -11.06 24.19 14.54
C ALA A 197 -11.85 22.87 14.54
N ASP A 198 -12.63 22.60 13.51
CA ASP A 198 -13.43 21.38 13.32
C ASP A 198 -12.90 20.51 12.18
N GLY A 199 -11.74 20.87 11.58
CA GLY A 199 -11.08 20.15 10.52
C GLY A 199 -10.06 19.12 11.00
N PHE A 200 -9.86 18.89 12.31
CA PHE A 200 -8.87 17.98 12.84
C PHE A 200 -9.43 17.04 13.92
N LYS A 201 -8.70 15.92 14.15
CA LYS A 201 -8.97 14.96 15.23
C LYS A 201 -7.68 14.30 15.68
N LEU A 202 -7.53 14.09 17.00
CA LEU A 202 -6.51 13.21 17.57
C LEU A 202 -6.98 11.75 17.45
N MET A 203 -6.08 10.86 17.06
CA MET A 203 -6.45 9.50 16.69
C MET A 203 -6.08 8.48 17.77
N ASN A 204 -4.81 8.35 18.07
CA ASN A 204 -4.30 7.34 18.99
C ASN A 204 -2.94 7.73 19.57
N VAL A 205 -2.55 7.01 20.60
CA VAL A 205 -1.22 7.06 21.21
C VAL A 205 -0.46 5.79 20.86
N ALA A 206 0.83 5.91 20.55
CA ALA A 206 1.74 4.79 20.34
C ALA A 206 3.06 5.03 21.06
N GLY A 207 3.79 3.96 21.40
CA GLY A 207 5.16 4.04 21.86
C GLY A 207 6.10 4.41 20.70
N ALA A 208 7.12 5.22 21.01
CA ALA A 208 8.22 5.54 20.10
C ALA A 208 9.53 5.56 20.89
N TYR A 209 10.66 5.46 20.19
CA TYR A 209 11.97 5.66 20.80
C TYR A 209 12.59 6.93 20.25
N TRP A 210 13.30 7.66 21.10
CA TRP A 210 13.99 8.87 20.67
C TRP A 210 14.93 8.58 19.49
N ARG A 211 14.73 9.29 18.38
CA ARG A 211 15.43 9.07 17.09
C ARG A 211 15.35 7.64 16.53
N GLY A 212 14.32 6.88 16.90
CA GLY A 212 14.16 5.49 16.45
C GLY A 212 15.11 4.48 17.07
N ASP A 213 15.91 4.87 18.06
CA ASP A 213 16.89 4.04 18.72
C ASP A 213 16.29 3.40 19.98
N SER A 214 16.08 2.08 19.96
CA SER A 214 15.49 1.33 21.07
C SER A 214 16.34 1.31 22.35
N SER A 215 17.61 1.74 22.31
CA SER A 215 18.47 1.89 23.48
C SER A 215 18.28 3.24 24.20
N ARG A 216 17.51 4.17 23.60
CA ARG A 216 17.26 5.52 24.12
C ARG A 216 15.89 5.63 24.80
N ALA A 217 15.53 6.84 25.25
CA ALA A 217 14.29 7.09 25.96
C ALA A 217 13.07 6.63 25.16
N GLN A 218 12.16 5.93 25.84
CA GLN A 218 10.85 5.58 25.30
C GLN A 218 9.93 6.79 25.43
N LEU A 219 9.38 7.22 24.31
CA LEU A 219 8.48 8.35 24.17
C LEU A 219 7.07 7.90 23.89
N GLN A 220 6.13 8.81 24.06
CA GLN A 220 4.74 8.61 23.71
C GLN A 220 4.39 9.49 22.51
N ARG A 221 3.95 8.88 21.42
CA ARG A 221 3.60 9.52 20.17
C ARG A 221 2.10 9.67 20.06
N ILE A 222 1.63 10.91 19.95
CA ILE A 222 0.22 11.20 19.67
C ILE A 222 0.07 11.51 18.19
N TYR A 223 -0.84 10.79 17.52
CA TYR A 223 -1.19 11.01 16.11
C TYR A 223 -2.44 11.88 15.99
N GLY A 224 -2.42 12.78 15.02
CA GLY A 224 -3.57 13.56 14.61
C GLY A 224 -3.76 13.55 13.10
N VAL A 225 -4.99 13.77 12.66
CA VAL A 225 -5.36 13.96 11.24
C VAL A 225 -5.99 15.32 11.05
N ALA A 226 -5.72 15.96 9.88
CA ALA A 226 -6.31 17.27 9.56
C ALA A 226 -6.59 17.44 8.09
N PHE A 227 -7.69 18.15 7.85
CA PHE A 227 -8.25 18.52 6.56
C PHE A 227 -8.69 19.96 6.57
N GLN A 228 -8.97 20.53 5.39
CA GLN A 228 -9.36 21.93 5.27
C GLN A 228 -10.71 22.26 5.93
N ASN A 229 -11.56 21.26 6.11
CA ASN A 229 -12.89 21.44 6.68
C ASN A 229 -13.42 20.16 7.34
N LYS A 230 -14.54 20.31 8.05
CA LYS A 230 -15.24 19.23 8.76
C LYS A 230 -15.75 18.13 7.84
N GLU A 231 -16.19 18.48 6.65
CA GLU A 231 -16.74 17.54 5.66
C GLU A 231 -15.67 16.56 5.18
N GLN A 232 -14.49 17.07 4.83
CA GLN A 232 -13.34 16.25 4.43
C GLN A 232 -12.87 15.36 5.60
N LEU A 233 -12.76 15.90 6.81
CA LEU A 233 -12.43 15.11 8.01
C LEU A 233 -13.45 14.00 8.23
N LYS A 234 -14.75 14.30 8.15
CA LYS A 234 -15.81 13.31 8.30
C LYS A 234 -15.73 12.22 7.24
N ALA A 235 -15.48 12.58 5.99
CA ALA A 235 -15.31 11.61 4.90
C ALA A 235 -14.14 10.66 5.18
N TYR A 236 -13.01 11.21 5.62
CA TYR A 236 -11.83 10.41 5.98
C TYR A 236 -12.09 9.47 7.17
N LEU A 237 -12.72 9.95 8.23
CA LEU A 237 -13.06 9.11 9.39
C LEU A 237 -14.04 8.00 9.03
N THR A 238 -15.03 8.30 8.16
CA THR A 238 -15.95 7.29 7.63
C THR A 238 -15.20 6.24 6.80
N MET A 239 -14.25 6.67 5.97
CA MET A 239 -13.39 5.74 5.21
C MET A 239 -12.59 4.83 6.14
N LEU A 240 -12.02 5.36 7.23
CA LEU A 240 -11.29 4.56 8.22
C LEU A 240 -12.20 3.54 8.94
N GLU A 241 -13.43 3.94 9.31
CA GLU A 241 -14.42 3.04 9.91
C GLU A 241 -14.81 1.92 8.95
N GLU A 242 -15.03 2.25 7.68
CA GLU A 242 -15.31 1.24 6.65
C GLU A 242 -14.10 0.33 6.40
N ALA A 243 -12.88 0.87 6.40
CA ALA A 243 -11.65 0.07 6.31
C ALA A 243 -11.53 -0.92 7.48
N ALA A 244 -11.80 -0.48 8.71
CA ALA A 244 -11.77 -1.35 9.89
C ALA A 244 -12.83 -2.48 9.85
N LYS A 245 -14.00 -2.20 9.27
CA LYS A 245 -15.05 -3.23 9.07
C LYS A 245 -14.64 -4.28 8.03
N ARG A 246 -13.80 -3.89 7.06
CA ARG A 246 -13.34 -4.71 5.94
C ARG A 246 -11.99 -5.39 6.19
N ASP A 247 -11.33 -5.10 7.32
CA ASP A 247 -10.01 -5.63 7.66
C ASP A 247 -9.95 -7.15 7.44
N HIS A 248 -9.05 -7.60 6.57
CA HIS A 248 -8.90 -9.00 6.19
C HIS A 248 -8.57 -9.92 7.37
N ARG A 249 -7.93 -9.40 8.45
CA ARG A 249 -7.62 -10.17 9.66
C ARG A 249 -8.89 -10.48 10.47
N LYS A 250 -9.81 -9.49 10.52
CA LYS A 250 -11.12 -9.66 11.15
C LYS A 250 -12.00 -10.59 10.33
N LEU A 251 -12.16 -10.29 9.04
CA LEU A 251 -12.99 -11.09 8.14
C LEU A 251 -12.42 -12.50 7.96
N GLY A 252 -11.09 -12.64 7.88
CA GLY A 252 -10.43 -13.94 7.82
C GLY A 252 -10.75 -14.84 9.00
N ARG A 253 -10.86 -14.26 10.21
CA ARG A 253 -11.28 -14.98 11.42
C ARG A 253 -12.78 -15.31 11.39
N GLU A 254 -13.65 -14.36 11.02
CA GLU A 254 -15.10 -14.56 10.93
C GLU A 254 -15.48 -15.62 9.87
N MET A 255 -14.73 -15.72 8.80
CA MET A 255 -14.91 -16.67 7.70
C MET A 255 -14.11 -17.96 7.86
N ASP A 256 -13.29 -18.08 8.90
CA ASP A 256 -12.41 -19.22 9.16
C ASP A 256 -11.45 -19.51 7.99
N LEU A 257 -10.68 -18.48 7.57
CA LEU A 257 -9.83 -18.57 6.39
C LEU A 257 -8.37 -18.91 6.72
N PHE A 258 -7.80 -18.30 7.74
CA PHE A 258 -6.40 -18.44 8.12
C PHE A 258 -6.12 -17.93 9.54
N HIS A 259 -4.95 -18.31 10.06
CA HIS A 259 -4.35 -17.66 11.23
C HIS A 259 -2.84 -17.50 11.05
N MET A 260 -2.24 -16.74 11.97
CA MET A 260 -0.81 -16.57 12.13
C MET A 260 -0.43 -16.82 13.59
N GLN A 261 0.74 -17.34 13.85
CA GLN A 261 1.22 -17.64 15.18
C GLN A 261 2.73 -17.39 15.35
N GLU A 262 3.20 -17.35 16.59
CA GLU A 262 4.55 -16.93 16.94
C GLU A 262 5.65 -17.85 16.42
N GLU A 263 5.36 -19.15 16.26
CA GLU A 263 6.34 -20.15 15.80
C GLU A 263 6.67 -19.97 14.30
N ALA A 264 5.85 -19.24 13.56
CA ALA A 264 6.06 -18.97 12.13
C ALA A 264 5.76 -17.49 11.78
N PRO A 265 6.55 -16.53 12.29
CA PRO A 265 6.24 -15.11 12.11
C PRO A 265 6.29 -14.71 10.63
N GLY A 266 5.19 -14.10 10.16
CA GLY A 266 5.04 -13.73 8.76
C GLY A 266 4.74 -14.90 7.80
N GLN A 267 4.38 -16.06 8.32
CA GLN A 267 3.89 -17.23 7.57
C GLN A 267 2.39 -17.41 7.85
N ILE A 268 1.66 -17.98 6.92
CA ILE A 268 0.22 -18.13 7.01
C ILE A 268 -0.16 -19.59 7.15
N PHE A 269 -0.99 -19.89 8.15
CA PHE A 269 -1.67 -21.18 8.30
C PHE A 269 -3.04 -21.07 7.65
N TRP A 270 -3.18 -21.62 6.44
CA TRP A 270 -4.44 -21.62 5.71
C TRP A 270 -5.40 -22.68 6.26
N HIS A 271 -6.61 -22.26 6.62
CA HIS A 271 -7.69 -23.18 6.97
C HIS A 271 -8.37 -23.74 5.70
N PRO A 272 -9.21 -24.77 5.81
CA PRO A 272 -9.86 -25.34 4.62
C PRO A 272 -10.61 -24.32 3.76
N ASN A 273 -11.30 -23.35 4.37
CA ASN A 273 -12.01 -22.30 3.64
C ASN A 273 -11.04 -21.35 2.90
N GLY A 274 -9.98 -20.90 3.57
CA GLY A 274 -8.97 -20.06 2.95
C GLY A 274 -8.21 -20.77 1.86
N TRP A 275 -7.83 -22.03 2.10
CA TRP A 275 -7.16 -22.84 1.10
C TRP A 275 -8.03 -23.10 -0.13
N LYS A 276 -9.35 -23.19 0.04
CA LYS A 276 -10.28 -23.32 -1.08
C LYS A 276 -10.31 -22.06 -1.95
N ILE A 277 -10.30 -20.87 -1.36
CA ILE A 277 -10.17 -19.61 -2.12
C ILE A 277 -8.85 -19.62 -2.89
N TYR A 278 -7.76 -19.93 -2.20
CA TYR A 278 -6.42 -19.97 -2.75
C TYR A 278 -6.33 -20.86 -3.99
N THR A 279 -6.73 -22.13 -3.86
CA THR A 279 -6.66 -23.11 -4.95
C THR A 279 -7.62 -22.78 -6.10
N THR A 280 -8.79 -22.24 -5.81
CA THR A 280 -9.75 -21.80 -6.84
C THR A 280 -9.18 -20.65 -7.67
N LEU A 281 -8.54 -19.67 -7.02
CA LEU A 281 -7.86 -18.57 -7.70
C LEU A 281 -6.64 -19.05 -8.49
N GLN A 282 -5.86 -19.97 -7.92
CA GLN A 282 -4.70 -20.56 -8.59
C GLN A 282 -5.11 -21.34 -9.85
N ASP A 283 -6.17 -22.13 -9.79
CA ASP A 283 -6.69 -22.86 -10.96
C ASP A 283 -7.23 -21.92 -12.04
N TYR A 284 -7.88 -20.82 -11.65
CA TYR A 284 -8.27 -19.76 -12.57
C TYR A 284 -7.04 -19.15 -13.26
N MET A 285 -6.02 -18.74 -12.50
CA MET A 285 -4.77 -18.18 -13.05
C MET A 285 -4.05 -19.16 -13.96
N ARG A 286 -4.00 -20.45 -13.60
CA ARG A 286 -3.39 -21.50 -14.44
C ARG A 286 -4.06 -21.60 -15.79
N ARG A 287 -5.39 -21.58 -15.84
CA ARG A 287 -6.13 -21.58 -17.11
C ARG A 287 -5.86 -20.32 -17.94
N GLN A 288 -5.80 -19.15 -17.30
CA GLN A 288 -5.48 -17.91 -17.97
C GLN A 288 -4.06 -17.91 -18.55
N GLN A 289 -3.08 -18.34 -17.78
CA GLN A 289 -1.69 -18.49 -18.24
C GLN A 289 -1.56 -19.47 -19.41
N THR A 290 -2.21 -20.62 -19.32
CA THR A 290 -2.22 -21.61 -20.42
C THR A 290 -2.80 -21.01 -21.71
N ARG A 291 -3.91 -20.27 -21.63
CA ARG A 291 -4.50 -19.57 -22.79
C ARG A 291 -3.58 -18.46 -23.33
N GLY A 292 -2.83 -17.81 -22.45
CA GLY A 292 -1.82 -16.81 -22.79
C GLY A 292 -0.55 -17.38 -23.44
N GLY A 293 -0.47 -18.72 -23.56
CA GLY A 293 0.69 -19.41 -24.16
C GLY A 293 1.90 -19.52 -23.20
N TYR A 294 1.66 -19.49 -21.89
CA TYR A 294 2.70 -19.75 -20.90
C TYR A 294 2.84 -21.24 -20.62
N VAL A 295 4.08 -21.70 -20.47
CA VAL A 295 4.40 -23.04 -19.97
C VAL A 295 4.66 -22.96 -18.46
N GLU A 296 3.98 -23.82 -17.68
CA GLU A 296 4.17 -23.87 -16.24
C GLU A 296 5.44 -24.66 -15.91
N VAL A 297 6.27 -24.10 -15.03
CA VAL A 297 7.49 -24.74 -14.50
C VAL A 297 7.45 -24.72 -12.97
N ASN A 298 8.33 -25.51 -12.35
CA ASN A 298 8.52 -25.51 -10.90
C ASN A 298 10.00 -25.60 -10.59
N THR A 299 10.51 -24.66 -9.77
CA THR A 299 11.93 -24.57 -9.46
C THR A 299 12.21 -24.79 -7.96
N PRO A 300 13.42 -25.24 -7.58
CA PRO A 300 13.77 -25.50 -6.19
C PRO A 300 13.59 -24.29 -5.28
N GLN A 301 13.17 -24.53 -4.03
CA GLN A 301 13.04 -23.49 -3.02
C GLN A 301 14.37 -23.16 -2.33
N VAL A 302 15.19 -24.18 -2.08
CA VAL A 302 16.51 -24.04 -1.45
C VAL A 302 17.56 -24.10 -2.54
N VAL A 303 18.35 -23.04 -2.68
CA VAL A 303 19.30 -22.89 -3.79
C VAL A 303 20.64 -22.41 -3.26
N ASP A 304 21.72 -22.99 -3.80
CA ASP A 304 23.09 -22.67 -3.43
C ASP A 304 23.44 -21.19 -3.67
N ARG A 305 24.22 -20.62 -2.77
CA ARG A 305 24.71 -19.24 -2.78
C ARG A 305 25.31 -18.83 -4.14
N LYS A 306 25.99 -19.75 -4.84
CA LYS A 306 26.64 -19.45 -6.12
C LYS A 306 25.70 -18.91 -7.18
N LEU A 307 24.44 -19.38 -7.23
CA LEU A 307 23.46 -18.84 -8.16
C LEU A 307 23.06 -17.41 -7.79
N TRP A 308 22.95 -17.12 -6.51
CA TRP A 308 22.62 -15.79 -6.01
C TRP A 308 23.76 -14.80 -6.22
N GLU A 309 25.01 -15.22 -6.10
CA GLU A 309 26.20 -14.45 -6.45
C GLU A 309 26.26 -14.15 -7.94
N ALA A 310 26.10 -15.19 -8.78
CA ALA A 310 26.14 -15.05 -10.24
C ALA A 310 25.06 -14.07 -10.74
N SER A 311 23.87 -14.14 -10.20
CA SER A 311 22.75 -13.26 -10.56
C SER A 311 22.82 -11.86 -9.95
N GLY A 312 23.67 -11.63 -8.93
CA GLY A 312 23.80 -10.36 -8.20
C GLY A 312 22.85 -10.17 -7.04
N HIS A 313 21.96 -11.13 -6.78
CA HIS A 313 21.04 -11.04 -5.65
C HIS A 313 21.77 -11.07 -4.29
N TRP A 314 22.85 -11.82 -4.20
CA TRP A 314 23.65 -11.89 -2.97
C TRP A 314 24.23 -10.55 -2.57
N GLU A 315 24.73 -9.75 -3.53
CA GLU A 315 25.31 -8.45 -3.28
C GLU A 315 24.25 -7.37 -2.98
N LYS A 316 23.10 -7.42 -3.65
CA LYS A 316 22.11 -6.33 -3.66
C LYS A 316 20.88 -6.59 -2.78
N TYR A 317 20.65 -7.85 -2.37
CA TYR A 317 19.41 -8.27 -1.74
C TYR A 317 19.59 -9.20 -0.54
N GLN A 318 20.84 -9.47 -0.10
CA GLN A 318 21.16 -10.43 0.96
C GLN A 318 20.42 -10.16 2.27
N GLU A 319 20.27 -8.90 2.66
CA GLU A 319 19.59 -8.48 3.90
C GLU A 319 18.12 -8.95 3.98
N ASN A 320 17.51 -9.22 2.82
CA ASN A 320 16.14 -9.71 2.71
C ASN A 320 16.06 -11.23 2.45
N MET A 321 17.15 -11.97 2.57
CA MET A 321 17.18 -13.40 2.29
C MET A 321 17.21 -14.23 3.58
N PHE A 322 16.51 -15.39 3.56
CA PHE A 322 16.70 -16.42 4.57
C PHE A 322 17.90 -17.27 4.17
N ILE A 323 18.99 -17.18 4.93
CA ILE A 323 20.22 -17.92 4.73
C ILE A 323 20.13 -19.24 5.50
N VAL A 324 20.47 -20.35 4.85
CA VAL A 324 20.49 -21.69 5.42
C VAL A 324 21.91 -22.24 5.33
N GLU A 325 22.59 -22.33 6.48
CA GLU A 325 23.90 -22.97 6.58
C GLU A 325 23.73 -24.44 6.97
N VAL A 326 24.42 -25.33 6.26
CA VAL A 326 24.45 -26.77 6.56
C VAL A 326 25.88 -27.22 6.80
N ASP A 327 26.13 -27.79 7.98
CA ASP A 327 27.40 -28.41 8.31
C ASP A 327 27.45 -29.83 7.69
N GLU A 328 28.35 -30.05 6.74
CA GLU A 328 28.63 -31.38 6.16
C GLU A 328 29.83 -31.96 6.87
N GLU A 329 29.67 -33.17 7.42
CA GLU A 329 30.65 -33.84 8.33
C GLU A 329 32.06 -34.03 7.75
N HIS A 330 32.21 -33.90 6.42
CA HIS A 330 33.49 -34.08 5.71
C HIS A 330 33.83 -32.95 4.74
N ALA A 331 33.03 -31.86 4.72
CA ALA A 331 33.31 -30.72 3.87
C ALA A 331 34.33 -29.78 4.51
N ARG A 332 35.18 -29.16 3.69
CA ARG A 332 36.16 -28.16 4.15
C ARG A 332 35.50 -26.84 4.56
N GLU A 333 34.33 -26.58 4.01
CA GLU A 333 33.54 -25.37 4.24
C GLU A 333 32.07 -25.73 4.40
N LYS A 334 31.33 -24.93 5.15
CA LYS A 334 29.85 -25.05 5.27
C LYS A 334 29.17 -24.83 3.92
N ALA A 335 28.18 -25.67 3.61
CA ALA A 335 27.31 -25.39 2.49
C ALA A 335 26.36 -24.21 2.84
N VAL A 336 26.43 -23.14 2.06
CA VAL A 336 25.60 -21.95 2.26
C VAL A 336 24.54 -21.91 1.16
N ASN A 337 23.30 -22.03 1.57
CA ASN A 337 22.13 -21.96 0.71
C ASN A 337 21.23 -20.80 1.12
N ALA A 338 20.24 -20.46 0.30
CA ALA A 338 19.17 -19.55 0.69
C ALA A 338 17.82 -20.09 0.21
N LEU A 339 16.77 -19.78 0.97
CA LEU A 339 15.41 -19.88 0.45
C LEU A 339 15.24 -18.82 -0.64
N LYS A 340 14.72 -19.23 -1.81
CA LYS A 340 14.61 -18.30 -2.95
C LYS A 340 13.73 -17.10 -2.60
N PRO A 341 14.24 -15.86 -2.74
CA PRO A 341 13.45 -14.65 -2.58
C PRO A 341 12.70 -14.26 -3.86
N MET A 342 13.14 -14.80 -5.01
CA MET A 342 12.65 -14.56 -6.36
C MET A 342 12.88 -15.80 -7.24
N ASN A 343 12.08 -15.94 -8.31
CA ASN A 343 12.15 -17.09 -9.22
C ASN A 343 13.08 -16.85 -10.42
N CYS A 344 13.40 -15.59 -10.73
CA CYS A 344 14.07 -15.19 -11.96
C CYS A 344 15.40 -15.94 -12.25
N PRO A 345 16.37 -16.07 -11.32
CA PRO A 345 17.59 -16.81 -11.63
C PRO A 345 17.35 -18.30 -11.94
N CYS A 346 16.36 -18.90 -11.26
CA CYS A 346 16.00 -20.31 -11.49
C CYS A 346 15.36 -20.51 -12.87
N HIS A 347 14.51 -19.57 -13.33
CA HIS A 347 13.93 -19.62 -14.67
C HIS A 347 15.00 -19.50 -15.76
N VAL A 348 16.02 -18.67 -15.54
CA VAL A 348 17.17 -18.63 -16.48
C VAL A 348 17.89 -19.97 -16.53
N GLN A 349 18.03 -20.69 -15.40
CA GLN A 349 18.61 -22.03 -15.40
C GLN A 349 17.76 -23.02 -16.21
N VAL A 350 16.43 -22.92 -16.15
CA VAL A 350 15.53 -23.73 -16.99
C VAL A 350 15.67 -23.34 -18.46
N TYR A 351 15.73 -22.05 -18.77
CA TYR A 351 15.95 -21.55 -20.12
C TYR A 351 17.25 -22.08 -20.74
N ASN A 352 18.32 -22.11 -19.96
CA ASN A 352 19.65 -22.54 -20.40
C ASN A 352 19.75 -24.07 -20.68
N GLN A 353 18.70 -24.85 -20.36
CA GLN A 353 18.69 -26.26 -20.74
C GLN A 353 18.38 -26.43 -22.23
N GLY A 354 19.35 -26.90 -22.98
CA GLY A 354 19.28 -27.10 -24.43
C GLY A 354 19.43 -25.79 -25.24
N LEU A 355 19.72 -25.97 -26.51
CA LEU A 355 19.92 -24.88 -27.45
C LEU A 355 18.58 -24.21 -27.79
N LYS A 356 18.53 -22.87 -27.75
CA LYS A 356 17.39 -22.08 -28.17
C LYS A 356 17.71 -21.36 -29.48
N SER A 357 16.71 -21.13 -30.31
CA SER A 357 16.79 -20.35 -31.53
C SER A 357 15.79 -19.18 -31.51
N TYR A 358 15.94 -18.24 -32.41
CA TYR A 358 15.00 -17.14 -32.59
C TYR A 358 13.56 -17.61 -32.83
N ARG A 359 13.36 -18.85 -33.32
CA ARG A 359 12.03 -19.44 -33.56
C ARG A 359 11.32 -19.90 -32.30
N ASP A 360 12.10 -20.11 -31.23
CA ASP A 360 11.59 -20.51 -29.91
C ASP A 360 11.13 -19.31 -29.09
N LEU A 361 11.42 -18.09 -29.56
CA LEU A 361 11.07 -16.82 -28.90
C LEU A 361 9.81 -16.19 -29.53
N PRO A 362 8.93 -15.56 -28.75
CA PRO A 362 9.04 -15.39 -27.29
C PRO A 362 8.71 -16.68 -26.53
N LEU A 363 9.58 -17.04 -25.58
CA LEU A 363 9.35 -18.18 -24.67
C LEU A 363 8.80 -17.64 -23.34
N ARG A 364 7.57 -18.04 -22.99
CA ARG A 364 6.88 -17.59 -21.78
C ARG A 364 6.84 -18.71 -20.75
N MET A 365 7.56 -18.56 -19.64
CA MET A 365 7.56 -19.50 -18.53
C MET A 365 6.85 -18.89 -17.33
N ALA A 366 5.94 -19.64 -16.69
CA ALA A 366 5.22 -19.24 -15.51
C ALA A 366 5.43 -20.21 -14.36
N GLU A 367 5.45 -19.71 -13.14
CA GLU A 367 5.54 -20.50 -11.92
C GLU A 367 4.65 -19.92 -10.84
N PHE A 368 3.90 -20.78 -10.15
CA PHE A 368 3.35 -20.40 -8.84
C PHE A 368 4.46 -20.59 -7.81
N GLY A 369 5.39 -19.63 -7.83
CA GLY A 369 6.65 -19.74 -7.13
C GLY A 369 6.54 -19.36 -5.66
N SER A 370 6.80 -20.33 -4.77
CA SER A 370 6.92 -20.05 -3.34
C SER A 370 8.22 -19.31 -3.05
N CYS A 371 8.13 -18.10 -2.57
CA CYS A 371 9.24 -17.19 -2.25
C CYS A 371 9.26 -16.83 -0.78
N ASN A 372 10.46 -16.54 -0.27
CA ASN A 372 10.65 -16.14 1.13
C ASN A 372 11.52 -14.89 1.23
N ARG A 373 11.02 -13.85 1.92
CA ARG A 373 11.74 -12.59 2.14
C ARG A 373 11.75 -12.25 3.61
N TYR A 374 12.91 -11.92 4.16
CA TYR A 374 13.03 -11.55 5.55
C TYR A 374 12.56 -10.10 5.75
N GLU A 375 11.23 -9.91 5.79
CA GLU A 375 10.63 -8.62 6.12
C GLU A 375 10.81 -8.30 7.61
N PRO A 376 11.13 -7.04 7.98
CA PRO A 376 11.19 -6.62 9.38
C PRO A 376 9.87 -6.88 10.10
N SER A 377 9.92 -7.30 11.36
CA SER A 377 8.72 -7.63 12.14
C SER A 377 7.70 -6.49 12.21
N GLY A 378 8.16 -5.24 12.31
CA GLY A 378 7.30 -4.06 12.32
C GLY A 378 6.62 -3.74 10.98
N ALA A 379 7.06 -4.35 9.88
CA ALA A 379 6.45 -4.18 8.56
C ALA A 379 5.39 -5.25 8.24
N LEU A 380 5.28 -6.30 9.04
CA LEU A 380 4.32 -7.38 8.81
C LEU A 380 2.88 -6.89 9.03
N HIS A 381 1.98 -7.25 8.10
CA HIS A 381 0.59 -6.80 8.16
C HIS A 381 -0.38 -7.87 7.64
N GLY A 382 -0.84 -8.74 8.52
CA GLY A 382 -1.76 -9.83 8.18
C GLY A 382 -1.22 -10.63 6.98
N ILE A 383 -2.09 -10.92 6.00
CA ILE A 383 -1.69 -11.59 4.76
C ILE A 383 -1.25 -10.59 3.66
N MET A 384 -1.31 -9.28 3.92
CA MET A 384 -0.91 -8.24 2.97
C MET A 384 0.62 -8.08 2.86
N ARG A 385 1.35 -8.29 3.95
CA ARG A 385 2.81 -8.24 3.98
C ARG A 385 3.35 -9.34 4.88
N VAL A 386 3.94 -10.33 4.26
CA VAL A 386 4.34 -11.61 4.86
C VAL A 386 5.79 -11.94 4.52
N ARG A 387 6.37 -12.96 5.18
CA ARG A 387 7.71 -13.47 4.89
C ARG A 387 7.71 -14.65 3.93
N GLY A 388 6.64 -15.45 3.91
CA GLY A 388 6.45 -16.56 2.97
C GLY A 388 5.20 -16.32 2.13
N PHE A 389 5.34 -16.35 0.82
CA PHE A 389 4.27 -16.05 -0.13
C PHE A 389 4.48 -16.78 -1.46
N THR A 390 3.41 -16.92 -2.23
CA THR A 390 3.45 -17.48 -3.57
C THR A 390 3.15 -16.41 -4.60
N GLN A 391 4.03 -16.24 -5.58
CA GLN A 391 3.81 -15.33 -6.71
C GLN A 391 3.19 -16.07 -7.89
N ASP A 392 2.35 -15.38 -8.66
CA ASP A 392 1.92 -15.77 -10.01
C ASP A 392 2.98 -15.33 -11.05
N ASP A 393 4.21 -15.64 -10.78
CA ASP A 393 5.37 -15.13 -11.47
C ASP A 393 5.54 -15.74 -12.86
N ALA A 394 6.01 -14.93 -13.82
CA ALA A 394 6.43 -15.44 -15.11
C ALA A 394 7.53 -14.60 -15.73
N HIS A 395 8.32 -15.26 -16.56
CA HIS A 395 9.41 -14.65 -17.29
C HIS A 395 9.25 -14.94 -18.79
N ILE A 396 9.33 -13.87 -19.58
CA ILE A 396 9.22 -13.95 -21.04
C ILE A 396 10.60 -13.66 -21.61
N PHE A 397 11.20 -14.66 -22.23
CA PHE A 397 12.43 -14.49 -22.97
C PHE A 397 12.08 -14.13 -24.40
N CYS A 398 12.51 -12.98 -24.87
CA CYS A 398 12.16 -12.46 -26.18
C CYS A 398 13.33 -11.73 -26.85
N THR A 399 13.17 -11.38 -28.11
CA THR A 399 14.06 -10.45 -28.81
C THR A 399 13.65 -9.01 -28.50
N GLU A 400 14.52 -8.04 -28.75
CA GLU A 400 14.24 -6.63 -28.47
C GLU A 400 13.02 -6.09 -29.24
N ASP A 401 12.87 -6.49 -30.49
CA ASP A 401 11.73 -6.12 -31.35
C ASP A 401 10.39 -6.75 -30.89
N GLN A 402 10.43 -7.77 -30.03
CA GLN A 402 9.23 -8.37 -29.46
C GLN A 402 8.73 -7.67 -28.17
N ILE A 403 9.52 -6.79 -27.54
CA ILE A 403 9.17 -6.14 -26.26
C ILE A 403 7.82 -5.42 -26.35
N GLU A 404 7.57 -4.66 -27.41
CA GLU A 404 6.31 -3.91 -27.59
C GLU A 404 5.10 -4.85 -27.65
N ALA A 405 5.18 -5.88 -28.49
CA ALA A 405 4.09 -6.83 -28.65
C ALA A 405 3.79 -7.61 -27.37
N GLU A 406 4.84 -8.02 -26.62
CA GLU A 406 4.69 -8.75 -25.36
C GLU A 406 4.18 -7.84 -24.24
N THR A 407 4.60 -6.58 -24.16
CA THR A 407 4.07 -5.58 -23.22
C THR A 407 2.58 -5.37 -23.45
N LYS A 408 2.16 -5.14 -24.68
CA LYS A 408 0.75 -4.97 -25.03
C LYS A 408 -0.08 -6.21 -24.64
N ARG A 409 0.38 -7.40 -25.03
CA ARG A 409 -0.27 -8.67 -24.69
C ARG A 409 -0.40 -8.85 -23.18
N PHE A 410 0.62 -8.48 -22.41
CA PHE A 410 0.58 -8.58 -20.97
C PHE A 410 -0.45 -7.62 -20.35
N ILE A 411 -0.51 -6.36 -20.80
CA ILE A 411 -1.49 -5.40 -20.28
C ILE A 411 -2.91 -5.84 -20.58
N GLU A 412 -3.17 -6.37 -21.78
CA GLU A 412 -4.47 -6.95 -22.14
C GLU A 412 -4.83 -8.16 -21.27
N PHE A 413 -3.87 -9.06 -21.03
CA PHE A 413 -4.03 -10.22 -20.16
C PHE A 413 -4.37 -9.80 -18.72
N LEU A 414 -3.60 -8.88 -18.14
CA LEU A 414 -3.81 -8.33 -16.80
C LEU A 414 -5.18 -7.64 -16.68
N SER A 415 -5.54 -6.82 -17.65
CA SER A 415 -6.83 -6.11 -17.70
C SER A 415 -8.02 -7.08 -17.66
N ASN A 416 -7.95 -8.18 -18.41
CA ASN A 416 -8.99 -9.20 -18.42
C ASN A 416 -9.10 -9.90 -17.05
N VAL A 417 -7.97 -10.27 -16.44
CA VAL A 417 -7.95 -10.91 -15.11
C VAL A 417 -8.55 -9.98 -14.06
N TYR A 418 -8.17 -8.70 -14.06
CA TYR A 418 -8.69 -7.74 -13.08
C TYR A 418 -10.21 -7.54 -13.24
N ARG A 419 -10.70 -7.44 -14.47
CA ARG A 419 -12.15 -7.35 -14.75
C ARG A 419 -12.90 -8.58 -14.26
N ASP A 420 -12.40 -9.78 -14.52
CA ASP A 420 -12.99 -11.04 -14.06
C ASP A 420 -13.05 -11.11 -12.52
N LEU A 421 -12.11 -10.47 -11.83
CA LEU A 421 -12.03 -10.38 -10.39
C LEU A 421 -12.76 -9.15 -9.80
N GLY A 422 -13.45 -8.35 -10.64
CA GLY A 422 -14.31 -7.26 -10.22
C GLY A 422 -13.63 -5.89 -10.10
N PHE A 423 -12.46 -5.72 -10.70
CA PHE A 423 -11.78 -4.42 -10.80
C PHE A 423 -11.91 -3.85 -12.21
N GLU A 424 -12.63 -2.75 -12.36
CA GLU A 424 -12.95 -2.17 -13.68
C GLU A 424 -11.81 -1.32 -14.26
N SER A 425 -10.94 -0.78 -13.39
CA SER A 425 -9.85 0.11 -13.79
C SER A 425 -8.61 -0.09 -12.93
N PHE A 426 -7.46 0.34 -13.45
CA PHE A 426 -6.19 0.39 -12.76
C PHE A 426 -5.39 1.59 -13.25
N GLN A 427 -4.47 2.06 -12.43
CA GLN A 427 -3.47 3.07 -12.81
C GLN A 427 -2.15 2.37 -13.14
N ILE A 428 -1.37 2.97 -14.06
CA ILE A 428 -0.01 2.52 -14.37
C ILE A 428 0.97 3.55 -13.83
N LYS A 429 1.96 3.09 -13.04
CA LYS A 429 3.11 3.90 -12.64
C LYS A 429 4.36 3.35 -13.31
N PHE A 430 5.20 4.25 -13.78
CA PHE A 430 6.49 3.93 -14.35
C PHE A 430 7.60 4.23 -13.35
N SER A 431 8.26 3.20 -12.85
CA SER A 431 9.35 3.28 -11.89
C SER A 431 10.69 3.13 -12.63
N ASP A 432 11.48 4.21 -12.60
CA ASP A 432 12.77 4.29 -13.27
C ASP A 432 13.92 3.78 -12.37
N ARG A 433 15.15 4.03 -12.79
CA ARG A 433 16.38 3.53 -12.17
C ARG A 433 16.56 3.96 -10.73
N PRO A 434 16.77 3.00 -9.78
CA PRO A 434 17.14 3.32 -8.40
C PRO A 434 18.62 3.70 -8.29
N GLU A 435 19.01 4.30 -7.16
CA GLU A 435 20.40 4.66 -6.88
C GLU A 435 21.32 3.41 -6.88
N LYS A 436 20.89 2.35 -6.16
CA LYS A 436 21.60 1.06 -6.12
C LYS A 436 21.09 0.15 -7.23
N ARG A 437 21.81 0.04 -8.32
CA ARG A 437 21.43 -0.75 -9.50
C ARG A 437 22.57 -1.55 -10.10
N ALA A 438 22.24 -2.53 -10.92
CA ALA A 438 23.14 -3.30 -11.77
C ALA A 438 23.06 -2.81 -13.23
N GLY A 439 24.10 -2.99 -14.02
CA GLY A 439 24.18 -2.55 -15.41
C GLY A 439 24.67 -1.12 -15.55
N SER A 440 25.04 -0.74 -16.79
CA SER A 440 25.47 0.61 -17.14
C SER A 440 24.28 1.55 -17.40
N ASP A 441 24.53 2.87 -17.36
CA ASP A 441 23.51 3.87 -17.69
C ASP A 441 22.94 3.67 -19.09
N ALA A 442 23.76 3.28 -20.06
CA ALA A 442 23.30 3.01 -21.43
C ALA A 442 22.30 1.83 -21.50
N VAL A 443 22.49 0.79 -20.68
CA VAL A 443 21.55 -0.32 -20.58
C VAL A 443 20.23 0.15 -19.97
N TRP A 444 20.30 1.00 -18.96
CA TRP A 444 19.11 1.58 -18.32
C TRP A 444 18.36 2.51 -19.25
N ASP A 445 19.05 3.40 -19.98
CA ASP A 445 18.43 4.28 -20.98
C ASP A 445 17.67 3.47 -22.03
N LYS A 446 18.28 2.37 -22.50
CA LYS A 446 17.66 1.45 -23.45
C LYS A 446 16.41 0.78 -22.88
N ALA A 447 16.49 0.25 -21.66
CA ALA A 447 15.39 -0.46 -21.00
C ALA A 447 14.21 0.48 -20.70
N GLU A 448 14.49 1.67 -20.14
CA GLU A 448 13.47 2.68 -19.85
C GLU A 448 12.76 3.15 -21.12
N ASN A 449 13.51 3.47 -22.18
CA ASN A 449 12.95 3.89 -23.45
C ASN A 449 12.10 2.80 -24.10
N ALA A 450 12.56 1.54 -24.07
CA ALA A 450 11.82 0.41 -24.62
C ALA A 450 10.47 0.24 -23.89
N LEU A 451 10.47 0.27 -22.55
CA LEU A 451 9.27 0.06 -21.75
C LEU A 451 8.29 1.25 -21.88
N LYS A 452 8.78 2.49 -21.87
CA LYS A 452 7.96 3.70 -22.10
C LYS A 452 7.28 3.67 -23.47
N THR A 453 8.08 3.41 -24.52
CA THR A 453 7.57 3.33 -25.90
C THR A 453 6.53 2.23 -26.06
N ALA A 454 6.80 1.03 -25.52
CA ALA A 454 5.89 -0.09 -25.58
C ALA A 454 4.55 0.18 -24.86
N THR A 455 4.59 0.87 -23.72
CA THR A 455 3.37 1.23 -22.96
C THR A 455 2.52 2.24 -23.72
N GLN A 456 3.15 3.28 -24.30
CA GLN A 456 2.48 4.30 -25.10
C GLN A 456 1.92 3.71 -26.42
N ALA A 457 2.68 2.84 -27.09
CA ALA A 457 2.22 2.15 -28.30
C ALA A 457 1.04 1.21 -28.01
N ALA A 458 0.96 0.67 -26.81
CA ALA A 458 -0.20 -0.10 -26.34
C ALA A 458 -1.43 0.77 -26.02
N GLY A 459 -1.32 2.11 -26.08
CA GLY A 459 -2.41 3.05 -25.85
C GLY A 459 -2.67 3.39 -24.38
N TYR A 460 -1.67 3.18 -23.51
CA TYR A 460 -1.78 3.48 -22.08
C TYR A 460 -0.87 4.66 -21.68
N GLU A 461 -1.40 5.48 -20.78
CA GLU A 461 -0.65 6.52 -20.09
C GLU A 461 -0.11 5.98 -18.77
N PHE A 462 0.94 6.61 -18.23
CA PHE A 462 1.52 6.25 -16.94
C PHE A 462 1.97 7.49 -16.18
N GLU A 463 1.99 7.38 -14.85
CA GLU A 463 2.59 8.36 -13.94
C GLU A 463 4.04 7.97 -13.64
N LEU A 464 4.93 8.96 -13.51
CA LEU A 464 6.31 8.70 -13.12
C LEU A 464 6.40 8.43 -11.60
N ASN A 465 7.13 7.37 -11.25
CA ASN A 465 7.47 6.99 -9.87
C ASN A 465 9.00 6.87 -9.74
N PRO A 466 9.72 8.01 -9.56
CA PRO A 466 11.17 8.05 -9.69
C PRO A 466 11.91 7.20 -8.64
N GLY A 467 12.91 6.44 -9.10
CA GLY A 467 13.82 5.70 -8.24
C GLY A 467 13.30 4.36 -7.71
N GLU A 468 12.09 3.95 -8.06
CA GLU A 468 11.41 2.76 -7.52
C GLU A 468 11.55 1.51 -8.42
N GLY A 469 12.37 1.56 -9.45
CA GLY A 469 12.67 0.41 -10.32
C GLY A 469 13.36 -0.73 -9.57
N ALA A 470 13.36 -1.92 -10.16
CA ALA A 470 14.14 -3.03 -9.63
C ALA A 470 15.63 -2.77 -9.85
N PHE A 471 16.50 -3.41 -9.06
CA PHE A 471 17.96 -3.20 -9.22
C PHE A 471 18.50 -3.62 -10.60
N TYR A 472 17.76 -4.41 -11.36
CA TYR A 472 18.11 -4.95 -12.68
C TYR A 472 17.34 -4.34 -13.86
N GLY A 473 16.29 -3.54 -13.61
CA GLY A 473 15.52 -2.93 -14.70
C GLY A 473 14.36 -2.04 -14.26
N PRO A 474 13.87 -1.17 -15.16
CA PRO A 474 12.69 -0.34 -14.94
C PRO A 474 11.43 -1.18 -14.87
N LYS A 475 10.37 -0.60 -14.28
CA LYS A 475 9.18 -1.33 -13.90
C LYS A 475 7.91 -0.53 -14.22
N LEU A 476 6.90 -1.20 -14.80
CA LEU A 476 5.51 -0.77 -14.72
C LEU A 476 4.88 -1.38 -13.49
N GLU A 477 4.17 -0.57 -12.73
CA GLU A 477 3.36 -0.99 -11.59
C GLU A 477 1.89 -0.76 -11.91
N PHE A 478 1.09 -1.79 -11.70
CA PHE A 478 -0.36 -1.75 -11.92
C PHE A 478 -1.05 -1.62 -10.57
N VAL A 479 -1.69 -0.48 -10.36
CA VAL A 479 -2.29 -0.09 -9.09
C VAL A 479 -3.80 -0.20 -9.20
N LEU A 480 -4.39 -1.04 -8.34
CA LEU A 480 -5.82 -1.19 -8.18
C LEU A 480 -6.34 -0.24 -7.11
N THR A 481 -7.47 0.42 -7.38
CA THR A 481 -8.20 1.18 -6.36
C THR A 481 -9.38 0.36 -5.87
N ASP A 482 -9.48 0.14 -4.56
CA ASP A 482 -10.56 -0.65 -3.97
C ASP A 482 -11.86 0.16 -3.79
N ALA A 483 -12.92 -0.52 -3.33
CA ALA A 483 -14.26 0.06 -3.17
C ALA A 483 -14.36 1.23 -2.18
N ILE A 484 -13.32 1.51 -1.41
CA ILE A 484 -13.23 2.64 -0.46
C ILE A 484 -12.12 3.63 -0.81
N GLY A 485 -11.58 3.54 -2.04
CA GLY A 485 -10.60 4.47 -2.58
C GLY A 485 -9.16 4.27 -2.13
N ARG A 486 -8.78 3.08 -1.62
CA ARG A 486 -7.38 2.77 -1.29
C ARG A 486 -6.68 2.15 -2.48
N ASP A 487 -5.44 2.56 -2.69
CA ASP A 487 -4.59 2.08 -3.77
C ASP A 487 -3.76 0.85 -3.36
N TRP A 488 -3.73 -0.15 -4.24
CA TRP A 488 -3.02 -1.40 -4.05
C TRP A 488 -2.15 -1.72 -5.26
N GLN A 489 -0.84 -1.63 -5.11
CA GLN A 489 0.08 -2.12 -6.11
C GLN A 489 0.02 -3.65 -6.16
N CYS A 490 -0.35 -4.21 -7.30
CA CYS A 490 -0.49 -5.66 -7.53
C CYS A 490 0.38 -6.14 -8.69
N GLY A 491 -0.03 -5.85 -9.91
CA GLY A 491 0.67 -6.29 -11.11
C GLY A 491 1.97 -5.53 -11.35
N THR A 492 2.92 -6.20 -11.99
CA THR A 492 4.19 -5.61 -12.41
C THR A 492 4.63 -6.15 -13.76
N LEU A 493 5.32 -5.32 -14.55
CA LEU A 493 6.07 -5.72 -15.73
C LEU A 493 7.43 -5.01 -15.71
N GLN A 494 8.51 -5.77 -15.83
CA GLN A 494 9.88 -5.24 -15.77
C GLN A 494 10.67 -5.70 -16.99
N VAL A 495 11.50 -4.81 -17.54
CA VAL A 495 12.39 -5.12 -18.65
C VAL A 495 13.80 -5.27 -18.14
N ASP A 496 14.40 -6.41 -18.39
CA ASP A 496 15.71 -6.80 -17.88
C ASP A 496 16.67 -7.24 -18.99
N PHE A 497 17.75 -6.50 -19.14
CA PHE A 497 18.89 -6.83 -19.99
C PHE A 497 20.08 -7.40 -19.19
N VAL A 498 20.02 -7.37 -17.87
CA VAL A 498 21.13 -7.65 -16.96
C VAL A 498 21.23 -9.13 -16.61
N LEU A 499 20.13 -9.74 -16.14
CA LEU A 499 20.14 -11.15 -15.72
C LEU A 499 20.44 -12.13 -16.86
N PRO A 500 19.92 -11.95 -18.10
CA PRO A 500 20.31 -12.78 -19.22
C PRO A 500 21.80 -12.75 -19.52
N GLU A 501 22.45 -11.59 -19.37
CA GLU A 501 23.90 -11.45 -19.54
C GLU A 501 24.66 -12.13 -18.40
N ARG A 502 24.31 -11.84 -17.15
CA ARG A 502 25.00 -12.37 -15.96
C ARG A 502 24.92 -13.90 -15.85
N LEU A 503 23.83 -14.50 -16.31
CA LEU A 503 23.57 -15.94 -16.23
C LEU A 503 23.79 -16.67 -17.57
N ASP A 504 24.42 -15.99 -18.54
CA ASP A 504 24.81 -16.52 -19.87
C ASP A 504 23.64 -17.14 -20.67
N ALA A 505 22.45 -16.50 -20.61
CA ALA A 505 21.32 -16.91 -21.44
C ALA A 505 21.55 -16.50 -22.90
N ASN A 506 21.36 -17.44 -23.84
CA ASN A 506 21.61 -17.21 -25.26
C ASN A 506 20.54 -17.84 -26.14
N TYR A 507 20.36 -17.30 -27.34
CA TYR A 507 19.67 -17.96 -28.46
C TYR A 507 20.46 -17.81 -29.75
N ILE A 508 20.22 -18.68 -30.75
CA ILE A 508 20.82 -18.58 -32.08
C ILE A 508 19.89 -17.71 -32.95
N GLY A 509 20.44 -16.59 -33.45
CA GLY A 509 19.75 -15.67 -34.34
C GLY A 509 19.59 -16.21 -35.78
N THR A 510 18.94 -15.43 -36.64
CA THR A 510 18.79 -15.72 -38.07
C THR A 510 20.12 -15.72 -38.81
N ASP A 511 21.12 -15.06 -38.26
CA ASP A 511 22.51 -14.96 -38.75
C ASP A 511 23.39 -16.18 -38.34
N GLY A 512 22.82 -17.11 -37.56
CA GLY A 512 23.55 -18.29 -37.04
C GLY A 512 24.44 -17.99 -35.84
N ASN A 513 24.48 -16.74 -35.35
CA ASN A 513 25.29 -16.33 -34.20
C ASN A 513 24.51 -16.41 -32.90
N LYS A 514 25.22 -16.40 -31.77
CA LYS A 514 24.64 -16.28 -30.43
C LYS A 514 24.23 -14.87 -30.15
N HIS A 515 23.00 -14.68 -29.65
CA HIS A 515 22.45 -13.41 -29.20
C HIS A 515 21.93 -13.54 -27.78
N ARG A 516 21.85 -12.40 -27.04
CA ARG A 516 21.24 -12.31 -25.72
C ARG A 516 19.74 -12.05 -25.85
N PRO A 517 18.87 -12.83 -25.22
CA PRO A 517 17.46 -12.47 -25.12
C PRO A 517 17.28 -11.30 -24.14
N VAL A 518 16.19 -10.56 -24.30
CA VAL A 518 15.64 -9.70 -23.26
C VAL A 518 14.73 -10.55 -22.38
N MET A 519 14.72 -10.27 -21.09
CA MET A 519 13.86 -10.95 -20.13
C MET A 519 12.81 -9.96 -19.62
N LEU A 520 11.53 -10.30 -19.76
CA LEU A 520 10.45 -9.55 -19.16
C LEU A 520 9.97 -10.32 -17.93
N HIS A 521 10.02 -9.68 -16.77
CA HIS A 521 9.47 -10.23 -15.53
C HIS A 521 8.05 -9.71 -15.36
N ARG A 522 7.08 -10.58 -15.07
CA ARG A 522 5.72 -10.14 -14.85
C ARG A 522 5.03 -10.90 -13.72
N ALA A 523 4.21 -10.20 -12.98
CA ALA A 523 3.19 -10.75 -12.09
C ALA A 523 1.88 -10.01 -12.33
N VAL A 524 0.75 -10.68 -12.20
CA VAL A 524 -0.59 -10.07 -12.30
C VAL A 524 -1.16 -9.80 -10.93
N LEU A 525 -1.16 -10.81 -10.06
CA LEU A 525 -1.64 -10.71 -8.68
C LEU A 525 -0.58 -10.12 -7.74
N GLY A 526 0.69 -10.28 -8.07
CA GLY A 526 1.83 -10.02 -7.21
C GLY A 526 2.11 -11.20 -6.29
N SER A 527 1.35 -11.38 -5.22
CA SER A 527 1.28 -12.62 -4.45
C SER A 527 -0.17 -13.03 -4.20
N PHE A 528 -0.41 -14.34 -4.08
CA PHE A 528 -1.73 -14.87 -3.76
C PHE A 528 -2.22 -14.36 -2.40
N GLU A 529 -1.36 -14.35 -1.40
CA GLU A 529 -1.65 -13.91 -0.05
C GLU A 529 -2.16 -12.46 -0.04
N ARG A 530 -1.36 -11.54 -0.61
CA ARG A 530 -1.70 -10.13 -0.70
C ARG A 530 -2.97 -9.92 -1.52
N PHE A 531 -3.10 -10.57 -2.65
CA PHE A 531 -4.25 -10.39 -3.54
C PHE A 531 -5.54 -10.94 -2.93
N ILE A 532 -5.51 -12.09 -2.25
CA ILE A 532 -6.65 -12.63 -1.50
C ILE A 532 -7.05 -11.66 -0.39
N GLY A 533 -6.08 -11.06 0.33
CA GLY A 533 -6.36 -10.01 1.30
C GLY A 533 -7.08 -8.81 0.69
N ILE A 534 -6.63 -8.34 -0.47
CA ILE A 534 -7.27 -7.26 -1.23
C ILE A 534 -8.70 -7.63 -1.63
N LEU A 535 -8.92 -8.84 -2.14
CA LEU A 535 -10.26 -9.32 -2.49
C LEU A 535 -11.19 -9.36 -1.26
N ILE A 536 -10.72 -9.90 -0.13
CA ILE A 536 -11.49 -9.95 1.12
C ILE A 536 -11.91 -8.53 1.54
N GLU A 537 -11.00 -7.57 1.53
CA GLU A 537 -11.28 -6.19 1.92
C GLU A 537 -12.14 -5.45 0.91
N SER A 538 -11.85 -5.58 -0.40
CA SER A 538 -12.61 -4.92 -1.46
C SER A 538 -14.08 -5.35 -1.46
N PHE A 539 -14.33 -6.65 -1.33
CA PHE A 539 -15.67 -7.22 -1.27
C PHE A 539 -16.30 -7.23 0.14
N ALA A 540 -15.60 -6.75 1.17
CA ALA A 540 -16.03 -6.85 2.58
C ALA A 540 -16.41 -8.30 2.97
N GLY A 541 -15.66 -9.28 2.47
CA GLY A 541 -15.88 -10.71 2.64
C GLY A 541 -16.97 -11.32 1.73
N LYS A 542 -17.75 -10.51 1.00
CA LYS A 542 -18.80 -10.99 0.08
C LYS A 542 -18.19 -11.34 -1.28
N LEU A 543 -17.34 -12.35 -1.29
CA LEU A 543 -16.64 -12.78 -2.50
C LEU A 543 -17.62 -13.15 -3.62
N PRO A 544 -17.21 -13.02 -4.91
CA PRO A 544 -17.97 -13.56 -6.03
C PRO A 544 -18.35 -15.02 -5.81
N PHE A 545 -19.54 -15.43 -6.22
CA PHE A 545 -20.08 -16.76 -5.90
C PHE A 545 -19.14 -17.90 -6.30
N TRP A 546 -18.55 -17.81 -7.50
CA TRP A 546 -17.60 -18.81 -8.00
C TRP A 546 -16.32 -18.94 -7.15
N LEU A 547 -15.92 -17.87 -6.43
CA LEU A 547 -14.71 -17.83 -5.59
C LEU A 547 -15.02 -18.12 -4.10
N ALA A 548 -16.27 -17.96 -3.65
CA ALA A 548 -16.66 -18.17 -2.27
C ALA A 548 -16.33 -19.60 -1.79
N PRO A 549 -15.66 -19.80 -0.65
CA PRO A 549 -15.24 -21.13 -0.18
C PRO A 549 -16.44 -22.02 0.18
N ARG A 550 -17.45 -21.43 0.79
CA ARG A 550 -18.76 -22.02 1.07
C ARG A 550 -19.79 -21.24 0.25
N GLN A 551 -20.35 -21.86 -0.79
CA GLN A 551 -21.27 -21.16 -1.68
C GLN A 551 -22.70 -21.19 -1.18
N VAL A 552 -23.10 -22.32 -0.60
CA VAL A 552 -24.45 -22.57 -0.12
C VAL A 552 -24.40 -23.26 1.24
N VAL A 553 -25.25 -22.83 2.16
CA VAL A 553 -25.59 -23.62 3.36
C VAL A 553 -27.06 -23.99 3.29
N VAL A 554 -27.35 -25.29 3.43
CA VAL A 554 -28.71 -25.83 3.53
C VAL A 554 -29.02 -26.06 5.00
N ALA A 555 -29.99 -25.34 5.55
CA ALA A 555 -30.33 -25.32 6.95
C ALA A 555 -31.75 -25.92 7.20
N ALA A 556 -31.83 -26.98 8.02
CA ALA A 556 -33.09 -27.52 8.45
C ALA A 556 -33.79 -26.56 9.43
N ILE A 557 -35.08 -26.31 9.22
CA ILE A 557 -35.94 -25.56 10.14
C ILE A 557 -36.44 -26.49 11.26
N VAL A 558 -36.76 -27.74 10.92
CA VAL A 558 -37.18 -28.81 11.81
C VAL A 558 -36.48 -30.12 11.44
N SER A 559 -36.28 -31.01 12.38
CA SER A 559 -35.58 -32.29 12.17
C SER A 559 -36.25 -33.22 11.14
N ASP A 560 -37.57 -33.11 10.99
CA ASP A 560 -38.33 -33.92 10.02
C ASP A 560 -37.99 -33.56 8.57
N ALA A 561 -37.30 -32.41 8.32
CA ALA A 561 -36.82 -32.01 7.03
C ALA A 561 -35.35 -32.41 6.74
N ASP A 562 -34.67 -33.07 7.68
CA ASP A 562 -33.24 -33.40 7.60
C ASP A 562 -32.87 -34.20 6.33
N ASP A 563 -33.67 -35.22 5.99
CA ASP A 563 -33.43 -36.06 4.83
C ASP A 563 -33.58 -35.26 3.52
N TYR A 564 -34.53 -34.35 3.45
CA TYR A 564 -34.68 -33.45 2.33
C TYR A 564 -33.49 -32.45 2.22
N CYS A 565 -33.03 -31.93 3.35
CA CYS A 565 -31.83 -31.09 3.37
C CYS A 565 -30.61 -31.83 2.83
N ARG A 566 -30.43 -33.12 3.16
CA ARG A 566 -29.35 -33.98 2.61
C ARG A 566 -29.49 -34.15 1.08
N GLU A 567 -30.73 -34.38 0.61
CA GLU A 567 -31.01 -34.46 -0.83
C GLU A 567 -30.67 -33.16 -1.55
N VAL A 568 -31.06 -32.01 -1.01
CA VAL A 568 -30.75 -30.69 -1.56
C VAL A 568 -29.23 -30.48 -1.65
N VAL A 569 -28.47 -30.80 -0.58
CA VAL A 569 -27.01 -30.71 -0.60
C VAL A 569 -26.40 -31.63 -1.65
N ALA A 570 -26.87 -32.88 -1.73
CA ALA A 570 -26.38 -33.85 -2.72
C ALA A 570 -26.64 -33.37 -4.15
N ALA A 571 -27.82 -32.78 -4.43
CA ALA A 571 -28.15 -32.23 -5.76
C ALA A 571 -27.25 -31.04 -6.14
N LEU A 572 -26.94 -30.16 -5.18
CA LEU A 572 -26.02 -29.04 -5.38
C LEU A 572 -24.58 -29.53 -5.62
N GLN A 573 -24.10 -30.46 -4.79
CA GLN A 573 -22.74 -31.01 -4.91
C GLN A 573 -22.52 -31.79 -6.19
N ALA A 574 -23.55 -32.50 -6.68
CA ALA A 574 -23.52 -33.17 -7.99
C ALA A 574 -23.31 -32.20 -9.17
N ARG A 575 -23.60 -30.91 -9.00
CA ARG A 575 -23.36 -29.84 -9.98
C ARG A 575 -22.07 -29.05 -9.67
N GLY A 576 -21.23 -29.54 -8.77
CA GLY A 576 -19.96 -28.93 -8.40
C GLY A 576 -20.08 -27.71 -7.47
N ILE A 577 -21.26 -27.45 -6.89
CA ILE A 577 -21.48 -26.36 -5.94
C ILE A 577 -20.95 -26.77 -4.56
N ARG A 578 -20.21 -25.89 -3.90
CA ARG A 578 -19.71 -26.08 -2.53
C ARG A 578 -20.84 -25.81 -1.54
N ALA A 579 -21.63 -26.85 -1.26
CA ALA A 579 -22.78 -26.81 -0.38
C ALA A 579 -22.50 -27.56 0.93
N GLU A 580 -22.87 -26.96 2.06
CA GLU A 580 -22.76 -27.52 3.41
C GLU A 580 -24.15 -27.71 4.03
N LEU A 581 -24.22 -28.61 5.01
CA LEU A 581 -25.44 -28.99 5.68
C LEU A 581 -25.45 -28.49 7.14
N ASP A 582 -26.52 -27.82 7.56
CA ASP A 582 -26.72 -27.41 8.95
C ASP A 582 -28.01 -28.02 9.55
N LEU A 583 -27.84 -29.16 10.19
CA LEU A 583 -28.91 -29.90 10.88
C LEU A 583 -28.95 -29.66 12.40
N ARG A 584 -28.18 -28.69 12.92
CA ARG A 584 -28.14 -28.39 14.34
C ARG A 584 -29.54 -28.04 14.85
N ASN A 585 -29.87 -28.48 16.07
CA ASN A 585 -31.14 -28.13 16.70
C ASN A 585 -31.11 -26.69 17.25
N GLU A 586 -31.04 -25.72 16.31
CA GLU A 586 -31.01 -24.29 16.58
C GLU A 586 -32.10 -23.56 15.81
N LYS A 587 -32.55 -22.42 16.33
CA LYS A 587 -33.55 -21.59 15.64
C LYS A 587 -33.00 -21.13 14.30
N ILE A 588 -33.79 -21.18 13.24
CA ILE A 588 -33.40 -20.80 11.89
C ILE A 588 -32.80 -19.40 11.83
N ASN A 589 -33.31 -18.44 12.60
CA ASN A 589 -32.76 -17.08 12.64
C ASN A 589 -31.34 -17.04 13.22
N TYR A 590 -31.00 -17.94 14.16
CA TYR A 590 -29.63 -18.06 14.66
C TYR A 590 -28.69 -18.62 13.58
N LYS A 591 -29.09 -19.71 12.92
CA LYS A 591 -28.33 -20.28 11.79
C LYS A 591 -28.10 -19.28 10.70
N VAL A 592 -29.14 -18.54 10.27
CA VAL A 592 -29.04 -17.49 9.25
C VAL A 592 -28.06 -16.40 9.67
N ARG A 593 -28.11 -15.95 10.93
CA ARG A 593 -27.18 -14.92 11.44
C ARG A 593 -25.72 -15.41 11.41
N GLU A 594 -25.48 -16.61 11.90
CA GLU A 594 -24.14 -17.21 11.97
C GLU A 594 -23.53 -17.37 10.57
N HIS A 595 -24.28 -17.97 9.63
CA HIS A 595 -23.80 -18.15 8.25
C HIS A 595 -23.65 -16.81 7.50
N SER A 596 -24.47 -15.80 7.82
CA SER A 596 -24.32 -14.46 7.28
C SER A 596 -23.05 -13.75 7.80
N LEU A 597 -22.68 -13.95 9.07
CA LEU A 597 -21.41 -13.47 9.63
C LEU A 597 -20.22 -14.15 8.94
N GLY A 598 -20.33 -15.47 8.70
CA GLY A 598 -19.37 -16.24 7.91
C GLY A 598 -19.38 -15.95 6.41
N LYS A 599 -20.13 -14.93 5.96
CA LYS A 599 -20.22 -14.44 4.56
C LYS A 599 -20.63 -15.49 3.55
N VAL A 600 -21.44 -16.46 3.93
CA VAL A 600 -21.99 -17.46 3.00
C VAL A 600 -22.95 -16.76 2.03
N PRO A 601 -22.73 -16.84 0.70
CA PRO A 601 -23.52 -16.11 -0.28
C PRO A 601 -24.99 -16.49 -0.32
N VAL A 602 -25.30 -17.78 -0.15
CA VAL A 602 -26.66 -18.31 -0.24
C VAL A 602 -26.97 -19.24 0.94
N ILE A 603 -28.11 -19.01 1.57
CA ILE A 603 -28.67 -19.89 2.61
C ILE A 603 -30.00 -20.42 2.08
N LEU A 604 -30.15 -21.74 2.06
CA LEU A 604 -31.38 -22.44 1.69
C LEU A 604 -31.98 -23.03 2.98
N ALA A 605 -33.15 -22.55 3.39
CA ALA A 605 -33.85 -23.08 4.54
C ALA A 605 -34.96 -24.05 4.08
N CYS A 606 -35.05 -25.21 4.75
CA CYS A 606 -36.02 -26.25 4.43
C CYS A 606 -36.80 -26.62 5.68
N GLY A 607 -38.11 -26.51 5.58
CA GLY A 607 -39.09 -27.02 6.55
C GLY A 607 -40.07 -27.96 5.85
N MET A 608 -41.15 -28.38 6.56
CA MET A 608 -42.09 -29.36 6.00
C MET A 608 -42.82 -28.89 4.74
N LYS A 609 -43.07 -27.58 4.61
CA LYS A 609 -43.66 -27.03 3.38
C LYS A 609 -42.73 -27.18 2.16
N GLU A 610 -41.45 -26.91 2.36
CA GLU A 610 -40.43 -27.07 1.31
C GLU A 610 -40.29 -28.55 0.93
N VAL A 611 -40.37 -29.47 1.89
CA VAL A 611 -40.37 -30.92 1.63
C VAL A 611 -41.56 -31.32 0.75
N GLU A 612 -42.77 -30.91 1.12
CA GLU A 612 -44.01 -31.26 0.41
C GLU A 612 -44.06 -30.71 -1.00
N GLN A 613 -43.57 -29.46 -1.20
CA GLN A 613 -43.63 -28.73 -2.44
C GLN A 613 -42.38 -28.91 -3.34
N ARG A 614 -41.36 -29.63 -2.84
CA ARG A 614 -40.07 -29.79 -3.53
C ARG A 614 -39.40 -28.45 -3.83
N THR A 615 -39.50 -27.50 -2.89
CA THR A 615 -38.95 -26.14 -3.00
C THR A 615 -37.90 -25.90 -1.91
N VAL A 616 -37.26 -24.75 -1.94
CA VAL A 616 -36.36 -24.25 -0.90
C VAL A 616 -36.64 -22.78 -0.63
N SER A 617 -36.49 -22.35 0.61
CA SER A 617 -36.54 -20.93 0.99
C SER A 617 -35.15 -20.33 0.83
N LEU A 618 -34.91 -19.59 -0.27
CA LEU A 618 -33.63 -19.01 -0.66
C LEU A 618 -33.46 -17.62 -0.06
N ARG A 619 -32.34 -17.39 0.59
CA ARG A 619 -31.88 -16.10 1.09
C ARG A 619 -30.47 -15.80 0.58
N ARG A 620 -30.26 -14.62 -0.02
CA ARG A 620 -28.94 -14.14 -0.43
C ARG A 620 -28.31 -13.23 0.63
N LEU A 621 -27.00 -13.28 0.73
CA LEU A 621 -26.24 -12.46 1.66
C LEU A 621 -26.44 -10.96 1.36
N GLY A 622 -26.84 -10.22 2.41
CA GLY A 622 -27.12 -8.78 2.29
C GLY A 622 -28.55 -8.44 1.89
N GLU A 623 -29.39 -9.43 1.55
CA GLU A 623 -30.80 -9.24 1.28
C GLU A 623 -31.67 -9.58 2.48
N ASN A 624 -32.73 -8.79 2.72
CA ASN A 624 -33.72 -9.07 3.77
C ASN A 624 -34.88 -9.93 3.28
N LYS A 625 -34.97 -10.15 1.98
CA LYS A 625 -36.07 -10.93 1.38
C LYS A 625 -35.68 -12.41 1.26
N THR A 626 -36.62 -13.28 1.52
CA THR A 626 -36.54 -14.71 1.25
C THR A 626 -37.50 -15.03 0.11
N SER A 627 -37.05 -15.81 -0.87
CA SER A 627 -37.88 -16.29 -1.97
C SER A 627 -38.01 -17.81 -1.91
N VAL A 628 -39.20 -18.33 -2.18
CA VAL A 628 -39.43 -19.77 -2.33
C VAL A 628 -39.19 -20.13 -3.79
N VAL A 629 -38.29 -21.09 -4.04
CA VAL A 629 -37.84 -21.46 -5.39
C VAL A 629 -37.88 -22.98 -5.52
N ASP A 630 -38.26 -23.48 -6.69
CA ASP A 630 -38.21 -24.91 -7.01
C ASP A 630 -36.77 -25.45 -6.90
N LEU A 631 -36.60 -26.66 -6.38
CA LEU A 631 -35.30 -27.27 -6.17
C LEU A 631 -34.50 -27.40 -7.48
N SER A 632 -35.15 -27.83 -8.57
CA SER A 632 -34.46 -28.01 -9.86
C SER A 632 -34.02 -26.68 -10.46
N GLN A 633 -34.81 -25.62 -10.28
CA GLN A 633 -34.49 -24.28 -10.73
C GLN A 633 -33.31 -23.70 -9.95
N VAL A 634 -33.34 -23.75 -8.61
CA VAL A 634 -32.26 -23.18 -7.80
C VAL A 634 -30.92 -23.90 -8.04
N VAL A 635 -30.93 -25.22 -8.22
CA VAL A 635 -29.72 -26.00 -8.55
C VAL A 635 -29.15 -25.56 -9.90
N THR A 636 -30.02 -25.32 -10.89
CA THR A 636 -29.59 -24.87 -12.22
C THR A 636 -29.01 -23.45 -12.19
N ASP A 637 -29.69 -22.52 -11.52
CA ASP A 637 -29.27 -21.13 -11.42
C ASP A 637 -27.92 -20.99 -10.69
N LEU A 638 -27.78 -21.64 -9.52
CA LEU A 638 -26.56 -21.60 -8.75
C LEU A 638 -25.40 -22.34 -9.43
N ALA A 639 -25.67 -23.40 -10.20
CA ALA A 639 -24.65 -24.03 -11.03
C ALA A 639 -24.08 -23.06 -12.08
N GLY A 640 -24.94 -22.28 -12.74
CA GLY A 640 -24.51 -21.23 -13.67
C GLY A 640 -23.68 -20.13 -13.00
N GLU A 641 -24.07 -19.71 -11.77
CA GLU A 641 -23.33 -18.71 -11.00
C GLU A 641 -21.98 -19.23 -10.51
N SER A 642 -21.84 -20.53 -10.24
CA SER A 642 -20.61 -21.15 -9.75
C SER A 642 -19.50 -21.26 -10.80
N VAL A 643 -19.84 -21.09 -12.08
CA VAL A 643 -18.88 -21.14 -13.19
C VAL A 643 -17.97 -19.90 -13.13
N PRO A 644 -16.63 -20.06 -13.10
CA PRO A 644 -15.72 -18.94 -13.19
C PRO A 644 -15.90 -18.11 -14.48
N PRO A 645 -15.64 -16.80 -14.48
CA PRO A 645 -15.87 -15.91 -15.63
C PRO A 645 -15.21 -16.41 -16.91
N ASP A 646 -13.99 -16.90 -16.82
CA ASP A 646 -13.21 -17.42 -17.94
C ASP A 646 -13.80 -18.68 -18.60
N MET A 647 -14.67 -19.40 -17.91
CA MET A 647 -15.34 -20.60 -18.42
C MET A 647 -16.74 -20.30 -18.96
N LYS A 648 -17.35 -19.16 -18.61
CA LYS A 648 -18.69 -18.78 -19.11
C LYS A 648 -18.72 -18.50 -20.62
N VAL A 649 -17.60 -18.08 -21.19
CA VAL A 649 -17.47 -17.80 -22.63
C VAL A 649 -17.43 -19.10 -23.46
N LEU A 650 -17.24 -20.25 -22.82
CA LEU A 650 -17.13 -21.55 -23.47
C LEU A 650 -18.41 -22.38 -23.38
N LEU A 651 -19.42 -21.89 -22.67
CA LEU A 651 -20.77 -22.45 -22.55
C LEU A 651 -21.78 -21.69 -23.42
#